data_6cb75e645faf4abb7b3a2d901aafe2fe
#
_entry.id   6cb75e645faf4abb7b3a2d901aafe2fe
#
_cell.length_a   1.000
_cell.length_b   1.000
_cell.length_c   1.000
_cell.angle_alpha   90.00
_cell.angle_beta   90.00
_cell.angle_gamma   90.00
#
_symmetry.space_group_name_H-M   'P 1'
#
loop_
_entity.id
_entity.type
_entity.pdbx_description
1 polymer ?
#
loop_
_entity_poly.entity_id
_entity_poly.type
_entity_poly.pdbx_seq_one_letter_code
_entity_poly.pdbx_strand_id
1 'polypeptide(L)'
;MKSYLTLAWKELKAQKITAVLILIAVIMSTIMTTVIGQSIGTLQSMRIQQAAGLNGNRYVTFHQLSREQAQKLHEDDRLYDVGDIIFIGSTPLGNSSLTLYLREYHDNALAMYPAISEIKEGRLPEKANEVALSEDTLHYLGLNAVIGDTISLDLSVYVMDGSLPEVEYVADFTLTGILENSYLGYATGMVDGIVGNGTAESVISDEYLLYSTDFKTHSKQDFQSIVCDLAADLQEDDRYIQYNWVLLDALGIAYDADEDSSTGAGFSFMTAACILVGVLVLLAAGLVIYNILKISITKRIKEYGTLRAIGGQRRQIYRLVSVQLLILCGAGLPVGLLIGTLSAKGTLIAATGVLNPEIFMANSTSELNSAISAASTVKLPMLFASVAVTLIFAMLAAFPATRYASRVSPTVAMSGQTVKIRRRVKKNRTIRNFDAYYARLSLKRGRGRTVVTILSLVMSITVFVALQSFTGLLDASSSIQNMYSGDYAIINETVGIPAEAVKTLEANDAVESISTTRLSVFMPGAGDVLPFETDLSVQSHESLQIASVDEGQLRTYAPDLSKEDKQALKDGTGCLIQNPIPFSYGDTSIQQTNLAVGDTIRLGDKAICVVGLTNTAVTINNAGFTNGVQIIVNGELYSYLLGDDSYSEIYPTLRENADADAFESWLDNWCSEQPGTHWLSYRQSSDEMAESFAQVKMLCWVLIAFIGVIGVLNIINTVYSNIHTRVGEIGMQRAIGMSAASLYKTFLWEGAYYGIFASVIGAVLGYVCCIFVGAAKTDTLQLVTVPVMAIIEAAVVSIAACLLATAIPLRSIAKMNIVESIENVE
;
A
#
# COMPACT_ATOMS: atom_id res chain seq x y z
N MET A 1 -27.07 -48.63 -14.07
CA MET A 1 -27.22 -47.26 -13.48
C MET A 1 -27.03 -46.25 -14.64
N LYS A 2 -28.09 -45.54 -14.97
CA LYS A 2 -28.08 -44.68 -16.17
C LYS A 2 -27.11 -43.50 -16.15
N SER A 3 -26.61 -43.07 -14.99
CA SER A 3 -25.54 -42.03 -14.87
C SER A 3 -25.17 -41.75 -13.42
N TYR A 4 -23.89 -41.51 -13.11
CA TYR A 4 -23.43 -40.98 -11.81
C TYR A 4 -24.11 -39.64 -11.46
N LEU A 5 -24.45 -38.85 -12.45
CA LEU A 5 -25.09 -37.55 -12.35
C LEU A 5 -26.50 -37.70 -11.73
N THR A 6 -27.28 -38.67 -12.18
CA THR A 6 -28.63 -38.92 -11.68
C THR A 6 -28.63 -39.42 -10.23
N LEU A 7 -27.65 -40.23 -9.86
CA LEU A 7 -27.47 -40.69 -8.49
C LEU A 7 -27.04 -39.56 -7.58
N ALA A 8 -26.02 -38.76 -8.00
CA ALA A 8 -25.54 -37.60 -7.28
C ALA A 8 -26.67 -36.59 -7.03
N TRP A 9 -27.51 -36.31 -8.01
CA TRP A 9 -28.64 -35.39 -7.89
C TRP A 9 -29.71 -35.89 -6.92
N LYS A 10 -30.08 -37.17 -7.00
CA LYS A 10 -31.03 -37.74 -6.05
C LYS A 10 -30.53 -37.70 -4.62
N GLU A 11 -29.24 -37.94 -4.43
CA GLU A 11 -28.60 -37.89 -3.14
C GLU A 11 -28.54 -36.46 -2.56
N LEU A 12 -28.25 -35.44 -3.39
CA LEU A 12 -28.29 -34.06 -2.98
C LEU A 12 -29.70 -33.64 -2.58
N LYS A 13 -30.71 -34.08 -3.32
CA LYS A 13 -32.13 -33.78 -3.02
C LYS A 13 -32.61 -34.46 -1.74
N ALA A 14 -32.07 -35.63 -1.40
CA ALA A 14 -32.38 -36.32 -0.16
C ALA A 14 -31.79 -35.62 1.08
N GLN A 15 -30.67 -34.89 0.93
CA GLN A 15 -29.99 -34.15 2.02
C GLN A 15 -29.97 -32.66 1.78
N LYS A 16 -31.11 -32.02 1.71
CA LYS A 16 -31.28 -30.59 1.39
C LYS A 16 -30.43 -29.68 2.28
N ILE A 17 -30.43 -29.90 3.62
CA ILE A 17 -29.72 -29.04 4.56
C ILE A 17 -28.20 -29.10 4.31
N THR A 18 -27.63 -30.29 4.12
CA THR A 18 -26.19 -30.43 3.87
C THR A 18 -25.81 -29.88 2.50
N ALA A 19 -26.63 -30.09 1.47
CA ALA A 19 -26.41 -29.54 0.14
C ALA A 19 -26.43 -27.98 0.15
N VAL A 20 -27.40 -27.39 0.88
CA VAL A 20 -27.49 -25.93 1.06
C VAL A 20 -26.26 -25.38 1.81
N LEU A 21 -25.80 -26.04 2.87
CA LEU A 21 -24.63 -25.61 3.61
C LEU A 21 -23.35 -25.65 2.74
N ILE A 22 -23.18 -26.70 1.93
CA ILE A 22 -22.05 -26.77 0.99
C ILE A 22 -22.18 -25.68 -0.08
N LEU A 23 -23.39 -25.49 -0.59
CA LEU A 23 -23.66 -24.43 -1.60
C LEU A 23 -23.32 -23.05 -1.05
N ILE A 24 -23.79 -22.73 0.16
CA ILE A 24 -23.44 -21.46 0.84
C ILE A 24 -21.92 -21.34 1.01
N ALA A 25 -21.23 -22.38 1.44
CA ALA A 25 -19.78 -22.36 1.59
C ALA A 25 -19.05 -22.10 0.26
N VAL A 26 -19.52 -22.72 -0.84
CA VAL A 26 -18.97 -22.46 -2.19
C VAL A 26 -19.25 -21.02 -2.62
N ILE A 27 -20.48 -20.54 -2.45
CA ILE A 27 -20.86 -19.15 -2.80
C ILE A 27 -19.99 -18.17 -2.02
N MET A 28 -19.88 -18.32 -0.70
CA MET A 28 -19.07 -17.41 0.15
C MET A 28 -17.59 -17.46 -0.23
N SER A 29 -17.05 -18.64 -0.50
CA SER A 29 -15.67 -18.79 -0.97
C SER A 29 -15.46 -18.07 -2.31
N THR A 30 -16.42 -18.22 -3.25
CA THR A 30 -16.35 -17.57 -4.56
C THR A 30 -16.50 -16.05 -4.45
N ILE A 31 -17.43 -15.55 -3.65
CA ILE A 31 -17.58 -14.11 -3.39
C ILE A 31 -16.23 -13.53 -2.93
N MET A 32 -15.62 -14.17 -1.93
CA MET A 32 -14.38 -13.68 -1.36
C MET A 32 -13.21 -13.69 -2.36
N THR A 33 -13.02 -14.79 -3.10
CA THR A 33 -11.96 -14.84 -4.13
C THR A 33 -12.20 -13.85 -5.25
N THR A 34 -13.47 -13.60 -5.60
CA THR A 34 -13.84 -12.63 -6.62
C THR A 34 -13.64 -11.19 -6.14
N VAL A 35 -14.07 -10.87 -4.92
CA VAL A 35 -13.85 -9.53 -4.32
C VAL A 35 -12.36 -9.22 -4.25
N ILE A 36 -11.56 -10.13 -3.70
CA ILE A 36 -10.10 -9.96 -3.61
C ILE A 36 -9.49 -9.80 -5.01
N GLY A 37 -9.81 -10.69 -5.95
CA GLY A 37 -9.26 -10.66 -7.30
C GLY A 37 -9.62 -9.37 -8.07
N GLN A 38 -10.88 -8.94 -8.00
CA GLN A 38 -11.31 -7.70 -8.65
C GLN A 38 -10.73 -6.46 -7.97
N SER A 39 -10.65 -6.43 -6.65
CA SER A 39 -10.04 -5.32 -5.91
C SER A 39 -8.55 -5.18 -6.25
N ILE A 40 -7.79 -6.28 -6.27
CA ILE A 40 -6.38 -6.26 -6.68
C ILE A 40 -6.25 -5.77 -8.12
N GLY A 41 -7.08 -6.28 -9.04
CA GLY A 41 -7.05 -5.87 -10.43
C GLY A 41 -7.39 -4.39 -10.64
N THR A 42 -8.29 -3.84 -9.84
CA THR A 42 -8.65 -2.41 -9.89
C THR A 42 -7.53 -1.56 -9.31
N LEU A 43 -6.99 -1.91 -8.14
CA LEU A 43 -5.86 -1.21 -7.52
C LEU A 43 -4.62 -1.21 -8.43
N GLN A 44 -4.33 -2.34 -9.07
CA GLN A 44 -3.24 -2.41 -10.04
C GLN A 44 -3.48 -1.49 -11.24
N SER A 45 -4.72 -1.43 -11.77
CA SER A 45 -5.05 -0.51 -12.86
C SER A 45 -4.94 0.95 -12.43
N MET A 46 -5.39 1.29 -11.22
CA MET A 46 -5.24 2.63 -10.66
C MET A 46 -3.76 3.00 -10.47
N ARG A 47 -2.94 2.08 -9.95
CA ARG A 47 -1.50 2.29 -9.82
C ARG A 47 -0.83 2.55 -11.16
N ILE A 48 -1.22 1.81 -12.21
CA ILE A 48 -0.71 2.03 -13.57
C ILE A 48 -1.14 3.41 -14.09
N GLN A 49 -2.40 3.80 -13.89
CA GLN A 49 -2.90 5.12 -14.29
C GLN A 49 -2.19 6.25 -13.54
N GLN A 50 -2.01 6.09 -12.24
CA GLN A 50 -1.29 7.05 -11.42
C GLN A 50 0.18 7.16 -11.84
N ALA A 51 0.86 6.03 -12.07
CA ALA A 51 2.23 6.02 -12.55
C ALA A 51 2.38 6.70 -13.93
N ALA A 52 1.40 6.45 -14.83
CA ALA A 52 1.36 7.09 -16.14
C ALA A 52 1.03 8.59 -16.05
N GLY A 53 0.22 9.02 -15.09
CA GLY A 53 -0.08 10.43 -14.83
C GLY A 53 1.10 11.19 -14.27
N LEU A 54 1.86 10.57 -13.33
CA LEU A 54 3.02 11.21 -12.69
C LEU A 54 4.21 11.40 -13.64
N ASN A 55 4.64 10.33 -14.31
CA ASN A 55 5.89 10.30 -15.07
C ASN A 55 5.69 10.11 -16.57
N GLY A 56 4.46 10.25 -17.04
CA GLY A 56 4.10 9.95 -18.43
C GLY A 56 3.89 8.45 -18.67
N ASN A 57 3.16 8.15 -19.75
CA ASN A 57 2.82 6.77 -20.15
C ASN A 57 3.86 6.22 -21.14
N ARG A 58 5.13 6.32 -20.79
CA ARG A 58 6.29 5.80 -21.55
C ARG A 58 7.00 4.72 -20.75
N TYR A 59 7.77 3.84 -21.37
CA TYR A 59 8.61 2.86 -20.67
C TYR A 59 10.02 3.38 -20.46
N VAL A 60 10.58 4.02 -21.47
CA VAL A 60 11.93 4.55 -21.47
C VAL A 60 12.03 5.77 -22.36
N THR A 61 12.95 6.67 -22.03
CA THR A 61 13.36 7.82 -22.84
C THR A 61 14.83 7.70 -23.17
N PHE A 62 15.19 7.91 -24.40
CA PHE A 62 16.58 8.15 -24.83
C PHE A 62 16.76 9.66 -25.04
N HIS A 63 17.71 10.25 -24.32
CA HIS A 63 18.01 11.68 -24.40
C HIS A 63 19.18 11.96 -25.34
N GLN A 64 19.37 13.22 -25.72
CA GLN A 64 20.53 13.70 -26.48
C GLN A 64 20.69 13.09 -27.85
N LEU A 65 19.64 12.56 -28.45
CA LEU A 65 19.69 11.94 -29.77
C LEU A 65 19.78 13.00 -30.89
N SER A 66 20.59 12.70 -31.90
CA SER A 66 20.54 13.41 -33.17
C SER A 66 19.23 13.05 -33.93
N ARG A 67 18.86 13.87 -34.91
CA ARG A 67 17.70 13.61 -35.78
C ARG A 67 17.73 12.24 -36.44
N GLU A 68 18.91 11.78 -36.89
CA GLU A 68 19.06 10.49 -37.54
C GLU A 68 18.88 9.31 -36.56
N GLN A 69 19.32 9.48 -35.30
CA GLN A 69 19.13 8.48 -34.25
C GLN A 69 17.66 8.39 -33.84
N ALA A 70 16.98 9.51 -33.62
CA ALA A 70 15.57 9.55 -33.32
C ALA A 70 14.72 8.89 -34.44
N GLN A 71 15.02 9.19 -35.72
CA GLN A 71 14.34 8.55 -36.84
C GLN A 71 14.50 7.03 -36.86
N LYS A 72 15.67 6.48 -36.49
CA LYS A 72 15.86 5.03 -36.39
C LYS A 72 14.96 4.37 -35.37
N LEU A 73 14.65 5.06 -34.24
CA LEU A 73 13.71 4.56 -33.25
C LEU A 73 12.29 4.51 -33.79
N HIS A 74 11.88 5.50 -34.60
CA HIS A 74 10.57 5.49 -35.25
C HIS A 74 10.41 4.36 -36.29
N GLU A 75 11.49 3.93 -36.90
CA GLU A 75 11.49 2.88 -37.92
C GLU A 75 11.57 1.46 -37.34
N ASP A 76 11.77 1.30 -36.03
CA ASP A 76 11.93 -0.01 -35.38
C ASP A 76 10.58 -0.65 -35.02
N ASP A 77 10.24 -1.76 -35.71
CA ASP A 77 9.02 -2.52 -35.53
C ASP A 77 8.85 -3.14 -34.12
N ARG A 78 9.89 -3.18 -33.29
CA ARG A 78 9.82 -3.68 -31.89
C ARG A 78 9.16 -2.67 -30.97
N LEU A 79 9.06 -1.41 -31.39
CA LEU A 79 8.58 -0.28 -30.62
C LEU A 79 7.15 0.11 -31.01
N TYR A 80 6.47 0.77 -30.10
CA TYR A 80 5.18 1.43 -30.35
C TYR A 80 5.04 2.63 -29.44
N ASP A 81 4.11 3.54 -29.76
CA ASP A 81 3.97 4.82 -29.08
C ASP A 81 5.31 5.56 -28.99
N VAL A 82 5.97 5.71 -30.13
CA VAL A 82 7.22 6.48 -30.23
C VAL A 82 6.87 7.95 -30.40
N GLY A 83 7.56 8.84 -29.68
CA GLY A 83 7.35 10.27 -29.79
C GLY A 83 8.57 11.05 -29.33
N ASP A 84 8.83 12.17 -30.00
CA ASP A 84 10.01 13.00 -29.76
C ASP A 84 9.65 14.25 -28.95
N ILE A 85 10.57 14.63 -28.08
CA ILE A 85 10.52 15.86 -27.29
C ILE A 85 11.79 16.65 -27.57
N ILE A 86 11.66 17.92 -27.89
CA ILE A 86 12.79 18.83 -28.09
C ILE A 86 12.76 19.89 -27.00
N PHE A 87 13.87 20.00 -26.27
CA PHE A 87 14.04 21.04 -25.26
C PHE A 87 14.38 22.38 -25.95
N ILE A 88 13.49 23.37 -25.77
CA ILE A 88 13.66 24.70 -26.34
C ILE A 88 14.57 25.55 -25.45
N GLY A 89 14.30 25.54 -24.17
CA GLY A 89 15.05 26.32 -23.20
C GLY A 89 14.35 26.36 -21.84
N SER A 90 15.03 26.93 -20.88
CA SER A 90 14.50 27.11 -19.53
C SER A 90 14.65 28.55 -19.06
N THR A 91 13.78 28.97 -18.14
CA THR A 91 13.90 30.28 -17.47
C THR A 91 13.43 30.15 -16.01
N PRO A 92 14.15 30.75 -15.06
CA PRO A 92 13.71 30.76 -13.68
C PRO A 92 12.42 31.58 -13.53
N LEU A 93 11.50 31.07 -12.69
CA LEU A 93 10.22 31.73 -12.44
C LEU A 93 10.31 32.72 -11.28
N GLY A 94 10.58 33.97 -11.59
CA GLY A 94 10.69 35.06 -10.60
C GLY A 94 11.80 34.79 -9.57
N ASN A 95 11.49 34.98 -8.30
CA ASN A 95 12.39 34.69 -7.18
C ASN A 95 12.11 33.32 -6.53
N SER A 96 11.41 32.42 -7.22
CA SER A 96 11.09 31.10 -6.71
C SER A 96 12.17 30.08 -7.11
N SER A 97 12.18 28.93 -6.45
CA SER A 97 13.00 27.78 -6.84
C SER A 97 12.49 27.07 -8.10
N LEU A 98 11.42 27.57 -8.71
CA LEU A 98 10.79 27.00 -9.89
C LEU A 98 11.47 27.44 -11.17
N THR A 99 11.63 26.51 -12.08
CA THR A 99 12.15 26.76 -13.43
C THR A 99 11.15 26.32 -14.47
N LEU A 100 10.82 27.20 -15.40
CA LEU A 100 10.01 26.88 -16.55
C LEU A 100 10.88 26.18 -17.59
N TYR A 101 10.43 25.03 -18.07
CA TYR A 101 11.02 24.29 -19.18
C TYR A 101 10.08 24.34 -20.38
N LEU A 102 10.52 24.93 -21.49
CA LEU A 102 9.77 24.91 -22.73
C LEU A 102 10.17 23.72 -23.59
N ARG A 103 9.17 22.95 -24.00
CA ARG A 103 9.36 21.74 -24.79
C ARG A 103 8.43 21.70 -25.98
N GLU A 104 8.95 21.21 -27.09
CA GLU A 104 8.20 20.91 -28.31
C GLU A 104 7.99 19.41 -28.39
N TYR A 105 6.74 19.00 -28.62
CA TYR A 105 6.32 17.60 -28.62
C TYR A 105 5.89 17.16 -30.01
N HIS A 106 6.50 16.09 -30.51
CA HIS A 106 6.21 15.54 -31.85
C HIS A 106 5.53 14.16 -31.72
N ASP A 107 4.78 13.80 -32.76
CA ASP A 107 4.10 12.52 -32.89
C ASP A 107 3.23 12.17 -31.68
N ASN A 108 3.49 11.03 -31.02
CA ASN A 108 2.72 10.59 -29.86
C ASN A 108 3.26 11.09 -28.52
N ALA A 109 4.33 11.92 -28.50
CA ALA A 109 4.98 12.33 -27.26
C ALA A 109 3.99 13.02 -26.30
N LEU A 110 3.25 14.02 -26.75
CA LEU A 110 2.33 14.76 -25.87
C LEU A 110 1.21 13.88 -25.31
N ALA A 111 0.74 12.90 -26.08
CA ALA A 111 -0.29 11.96 -25.64
C ALA A 111 0.20 11.04 -24.49
N MET A 112 1.49 10.90 -24.31
CA MET A 112 2.08 10.14 -23.20
C MET A 112 2.07 10.92 -21.87
N TYR A 113 1.86 12.25 -21.91
CA TYR A 113 1.85 13.13 -20.75
C TYR A 113 0.49 13.82 -20.55
N PRO A 114 -0.57 13.06 -20.19
CA PRO A 114 -1.91 13.64 -20.06
C PRO A 114 -2.00 14.76 -19.03
N ALA A 115 -1.22 14.69 -17.94
CA ALA A 115 -1.24 15.69 -16.88
C ALA A 115 -0.67 17.06 -17.30
N ILE A 116 0.25 17.07 -18.26
CA ILE A 116 0.85 18.32 -18.76
C ILE A 116 -0.02 18.95 -19.87
N SER A 117 -0.76 18.14 -20.61
CA SER A 117 -1.54 18.57 -21.77
C SER A 117 -2.96 19.03 -21.47
N GLU A 118 -3.37 19.04 -20.20
CA GLU A 118 -4.71 19.45 -19.79
C GLU A 118 -4.88 20.97 -19.89
N ILE A 119 -5.88 21.40 -20.69
CA ILE A 119 -6.12 22.81 -20.99
C ILE A 119 -7.25 23.35 -20.13
N LYS A 120 -7.01 24.45 -19.43
CA LYS A 120 -8.00 25.23 -18.71
C LYS A 120 -8.76 26.17 -19.63
N GLU A 121 -8.04 26.89 -20.50
CA GLU A 121 -8.60 27.83 -21.47
C GLU A 121 -7.81 27.82 -22.78
N GLY A 122 -8.49 28.08 -23.91
CA GLY A 122 -7.86 28.19 -25.21
C GLY A 122 -7.65 26.84 -25.92
N ARG A 123 -6.47 26.67 -26.53
CA ARG A 123 -6.08 25.45 -27.26
C ARG A 123 -4.58 25.18 -27.12
N LEU A 124 -4.19 23.94 -27.36
CA LEU A 124 -2.78 23.57 -27.48
C LEU A 124 -2.12 24.29 -28.66
N PRO A 125 -0.81 24.64 -28.55
CA PRO A 125 -0.03 25.20 -29.61
C PRO A 125 0.10 24.24 -30.80
N GLU A 126 -0.14 24.73 -32.02
CA GLU A 126 -0.01 23.93 -33.25
C GLU A 126 1.08 24.46 -34.19
N LYS A 127 1.34 25.77 -34.14
CA LYS A 127 2.27 26.44 -35.04
C LYS A 127 3.52 26.92 -34.32
N ALA A 128 4.59 27.10 -35.07
CA ALA A 128 5.82 27.66 -34.54
C ALA A 128 5.56 28.98 -33.78
N ASN A 129 6.27 29.14 -32.66
CA ASN A 129 6.19 30.31 -31.76
C ASN A 129 4.81 30.49 -31.09
N GLU A 130 3.94 29.50 -31.10
CA GLU A 130 2.79 29.44 -30.20
C GLU A 130 3.21 28.76 -28.89
N VAL A 131 2.64 29.20 -27.75
CA VAL A 131 2.94 28.64 -26.43
C VAL A 131 1.68 28.46 -25.60
N ALA A 132 1.67 27.42 -24.78
CA ALA A 132 0.71 27.22 -23.71
C ALA A 132 1.45 27.13 -22.37
N LEU A 133 1.02 27.90 -21.38
CA LEU A 133 1.58 27.99 -20.04
C LEU A 133 0.49 27.87 -18.99
N SER A 134 0.82 27.44 -17.79
CA SER A 134 -0.14 27.46 -16.67
C SER A 134 -0.38 28.90 -16.17
N GLU A 135 -1.53 29.10 -15.54
CA GLU A 135 -1.88 30.41 -14.97
C GLU A 135 -0.85 30.88 -13.94
N ASP A 136 -0.38 29.97 -13.10
CA ASP A 136 0.63 30.27 -12.10
C ASP A 136 1.98 30.63 -12.73
N THR A 137 2.37 29.97 -13.83
CA THR A 137 3.59 30.32 -14.57
C THR A 137 3.54 31.76 -15.05
N LEU A 138 2.40 32.19 -15.63
CA LEU A 138 2.21 33.56 -16.05
C LEU A 138 2.31 34.54 -14.87
N HIS A 139 1.73 34.18 -13.74
CA HIS A 139 1.79 34.98 -12.51
C HIS A 139 3.22 35.11 -11.98
N TYR A 140 3.98 34.03 -11.91
CA TYR A 140 5.39 34.06 -11.45
C TYR A 140 6.32 34.80 -12.39
N LEU A 141 6.03 34.79 -13.68
CA LEU A 141 6.73 35.62 -14.67
C LEU A 141 6.34 37.10 -14.58
N GLY A 142 5.36 37.45 -13.75
CA GLY A 142 4.85 38.81 -13.64
C GLY A 142 4.06 39.28 -14.87
N LEU A 143 3.56 38.33 -15.68
CA LEU A 143 2.86 38.61 -16.92
C LEU A 143 1.35 38.57 -16.72
N ASN A 144 0.67 39.67 -17.02
CA ASN A 144 -0.79 39.70 -17.10
C ASN A 144 -1.27 39.46 -18.55
N ALA A 145 -0.81 38.38 -19.16
CA ALA A 145 -1.09 38.05 -20.55
C ALA A 145 -2.41 37.29 -20.69
N VAL A 146 -3.16 37.60 -21.75
CA VAL A 146 -4.38 36.87 -22.15
C VAL A 146 -4.14 36.13 -23.46
N ILE A 147 -5.01 35.13 -23.74
CA ILE A 147 -4.89 34.35 -24.97
C ILE A 147 -4.90 35.27 -26.20
N GLY A 148 -3.89 35.11 -27.05
CA GLY A 148 -3.62 35.93 -28.22
C GLY A 148 -2.51 36.97 -28.03
N ASP A 149 -2.09 37.26 -26.81
CA ASP A 149 -0.98 38.19 -26.54
C ASP A 149 0.35 37.56 -26.91
N THR A 150 1.31 38.41 -27.26
CA THR A 150 2.71 38.02 -27.46
C THR A 150 3.48 38.23 -26.15
N ILE A 151 4.17 37.22 -25.71
CA ILE A 151 5.02 37.21 -24.53
C ILE A 151 6.48 37.01 -24.96
N SER A 152 7.40 37.79 -24.39
CA SER A 152 8.84 37.62 -24.61
C SER A 152 9.43 36.92 -23.40
N LEU A 153 10.19 35.86 -23.64
CA LEU A 153 10.82 35.05 -22.60
C LEU A 153 12.34 35.06 -22.80
N ASP A 154 13.05 35.31 -21.73
CA ASP A 154 14.50 35.14 -21.65
C ASP A 154 14.78 33.67 -21.36
N LEU A 155 15.35 32.95 -22.30
CA LEU A 155 15.55 31.52 -22.25
C LEU A 155 17.03 31.16 -22.27
N SER A 156 17.41 30.12 -21.54
CA SER A 156 18.70 29.48 -21.65
C SER A 156 18.56 28.07 -22.21
N VAL A 157 19.42 27.71 -23.16
CA VAL A 157 19.50 26.36 -23.73
C VAL A 157 20.88 25.78 -23.47
N TYR A 158 20.91 24.54 -23.06
CA TYR A 158 22.13 23.80 -22.75
C TYR A 158 22.05 22.36 -23.25
N VAL A 159 23.20 21.73 -23.41
CA VAL A 159 23.32 20.30 -23.75
C VAL A 159 23.72 19.55 -22.47
N MET A 160 23.05 18.44 -22.20
CA MET A 160 23.24 17.71 -20.93
C MET A 160 24.67 17.19 -20.69
N ASP A 161 25.42 16.90 -21.76
CA ASP A 161 26.81 16.44 -21.68
C ASP A 161 27.82 17.57 -21.42
N GLY A 162 27.36 18.82 -21.43
CA GLY A 162 28.22 19.98 -21.25
C GLY A 162 29.23 20.22 -22.42
N SER A 163 29.03 19.53 -23.55
CA SER A 163 29.91 19.66 -24.72
C SER A 163 29.84 21.04 -25.37
N LEU A 164 28.72 21.73 -25.20
CA LEU A 164 28.48 23.07 -25.68
C LEU A 164 28.22 24.03 -24.52
N PRO A 165 28.62 25.30 -24.65
CA PRO A 165 28.32 26.32 -23.64
C PRO A 165 26.81 26.60 -23.57
N GLU A 166 26.30 26.94 -22.39
CA GLU A 166 24.95 27.43 -22.26
C GLU A 166 24.76 28.74 -23.01
N VAL A 167 23.67 28.88 -23.75
CA VAL A 167 23.34 30.05 -24.59
C VAL A 167 22.05 30.70 -24.12
N GLU A 168 22.13 31.95 -23.74
CA GLU A 168 20.97 32.77 -23.42
C GLU A 168 20.45 33.49 -24.68
N TYR A 169 19.14 33.51 -24.85
CA TYR A 169 18.46 34.16 -25.96
C TYR A 169 17.05 34.60 -25.58
N VAL A 170 16.51 35.56 -26.30
CA VAL A 170 15.15 36.06 -26.12
C VAL A 170 14.28 35.55 -27.26
N ALA A 171 13.11 34.99 -26.94
CA ALA A 171 12.16 34.59 -27.96
C ALA A 171 10.75 35.09 -27.66
N ASP A 172 10.05 35.46 -28.74
CA ASP A 172 8.67 35.92 -28.67
C ASP A 172 7.70 34.79 -29.00
N PHE A 173 6.71 34.58 -28.13
CA PHE A 173 5.71 33.55 -28.28
C PHE A 173 4.30 34.15 -28.23
N THR A 174 3.38 33.57 -28.99
CA THR A 174 1.94 33.89 -28.90
C THR A 174 1.28 32.93 -27.92
N LEU A 175 0.68 33.42 -26.86
CA LEU A 175 -0.05 32.63 -25.88
C LEU A 175 -1.35 32.11 -26.51
N THR A 176 -1.49 30.78 -26.68
CA THR A 176 -2.66 30.15 -27.30
C THR A 176 -3.53 29.34 -26.34
N GLY A 177 -2.98 28.96 -25.21
CA GLY A 177 -3.70 28.23 -24.20
C GLY A 177 -3.16 28.45 -22.80
N ILE A 178 -4.05 28.28 -21.83
CA ILE A 178 -3.74 28.24 -20.42
C ILE A 178 -3.89 26.80 -19.97
N LEU A 179 -2.81 26.21 -19.46
CA LEU A 179 -2.77 24.85 -18.96
C LEU A 179 -3.28 24.80 -17.51
N GLU A 180 -3.78 23.63 -17.10
CA GLU A 180 -4.01 23.37 -15.65
C GLU A 180 -2.67 23.35 -14.89
N ASN A 181 -2.71 23.79 -13.64
CA ASN A 181 -1.51 23.80 -12.80
C ASN A 181 -1.09 22.36 -12.46
N SER A 182 0.18 22.04 -12.71
CA SER A 182 0.72 20.72 -12.40
C SER A 182 1.29 20.67 -10.98
N TYR A 183 0.65 19.92 -10.09
CA TYR A 183 1.19 19.65 -8.75
C TYR A 183 2.60 19.06 -8.79
N LEU A 184 2.88 18.20 -9.76
CA LEU A 184 4.20 17.58 -9.91
C LEU A 184 5.28 18.62 -10.25
N GLY A 185 4.98 19.62 -11.07
CA GLY A 185 5.88 20.71 -11.40
C GLY A 185 6.36 21.44 -10.16
N TYR A 186 5.44 21.75 -9.25
CA TYR A 186 5.80 22.41 -7.98
C TYR A 186 6.65 21.51 -7.08
N ALA A 187 6.33 20.22 -6.98
CA ALA A 187 7.05 19.27 -6.15
C ALA A 187 8.49 18.99 -6.65
N THR A 188 8.72 19.12 -7.95
CA THR A 188 10.05 18.88 -8.56
C THR A 188 10.84 20.15 -8.85
N GLY A 189 10.23 21.30 -8.68
CA GLY A 189 10.83 22.59 -9.07
C GLY A 189 10.84 22.85 -10.59
N MET A 190 10.23 21.97 -11.40
CA MET A 190 10.24 22.02 -12.87
C MET A 190 8.82 22.19 -13.40
N VAL A 191 8.52 23.32 -13.98
CA VAL A 191 7.22 23.60 -14.60
C VAL A 191 7.36 23.49 -16.12
N ASP A 192 6.49 22.70 -16.74
CA ASP A 192 6.51 22.50 -18.18
C ASP A 192 5.63 23.52 -18.90
N GLY A 193 6.17 24.06 -19.99
CA GLY A 193 5.42 24.82 -20.98
C GLY A 193 5.50 24.12 -22.34
N ILE A 194 4.40 24.12 -23.06
CA ILE A 194 4.28 23.47 -24.36
C ILE A 194 4.40 24.51 -25.46
N VAL A 195 5.25 24.25 -26.45
CA VAL A 195 5.34 25.08 -27.64
C VAL A 195 4.88 24.33 -28.89
N GLY A 196 4.51 25.09 -29.93
CA GLY A 196 4.01 24.52 -31.17
C GLY A 196 5.12 24.01 -32.08
N ASN A 197 4.76 23.06 -32.97
CA ASN A 197 5.68 22.38 -33.87
C ASN A 197 6.42 23.37 -34.80
N GLY A 198 7.75 23.16 -34.92
CA GLY A 198 8.65 24.01 -35.74
C GLY A 198 9.21 25.21 -34.97
N THR A 199 8.89 25.35 -33.68
CA THR A 199 9.47 26.39 -32.82
C THR A 199 10.97 26.14 -32.63
N ALA A 200 11.35 24.89 -32.34
CA ALA A 200 12.74 24.49 -32.12
C ALA A 200 13.64 24.92 -33.30
N GLU A 201 13.26 24.57 -34.51
CA GLU A 201 14.01 24.89 -35.72
C GLU A 201 14.08 26.43 -36.02
N SER A 202 13.12 27.18 -35.46
CA SER A 202 13.07 28.66 -35.67
C SER A 202 13.89 29.46 -34.64
N VAL A 203 14.13 28.89 -33.45
CA VAL A 203 14.63 29.61 -32.29
C VAL A 203 16.03 29.14 -31.88
N ILE A 204 16.31 27.82 -31.99
CA ILE A 204 17.58 27.23 -31.57
C ILE A 204 18.47 26.93 -32.81
N SER A 205 19.78 26.97 -32.64
CA SER A 205 20.72 26.55 -33.67
C SER A 205 20.80 25.04 -33.76
N ASP A 206 21.09 24.50 -34.94
CA ASP A 206 21.13 23.05 -35.22
C ASP A 206 22.00 22.25 -34.25
N GLU A 207 23.02 22.89 -33.66
CA GLU A 207 23.94 22.26 -32.71
C GLU A 207 23.28 21.90 -31.36
N TYR A 208 22.25 22.66 -30.96
CA TYR A 208 21.46 22.45 -29.73
C TYR A 208 20.15 21.70 -30.00
N LEU A 209 19.88 21.37 -31.28
CA LEU A 209 18.66 20.65 -31.65
C LEU A 209 18.81 19.14 -31.38
N LEU A 210 18.59 18.75 -30.14
CA LEU A 210 18.68 17.36 -29.67
C LEU A 210 17.29 16.83 -29.29
N TYR A 211 17.10 15.57 -29.61
CA TYR A 211 15.85 14.87 -29.40
C TYR A 211 15.88 14.00 -28.14
N SER A 212 14.81 14.02 -27.39
CA SER A 212 14.51 13.04 -26.36
C SER A 212 13.37 12.17 -26.86
N THR A 213 13.63 10.91 -27.15
CA THR A 213 12.62 10.01 -27.72
C THR A 213 12.05 9.08 -26.69
N ASP A 214 10.75 9.21 -26.48
CA ASP A 214 9.95 8.35 -25.61
C ASP A 214 9.40 7.17 -26.39
N PHE A 215 9.43 5.97 -25.80
CA PHE A 215 8.85 4.81 -26.47
C PHE A 215 8.44 3.70 -25.52
N LYS A 216 7.67 2.73 -26.09
CA LYS A 216 7.28 1.47 -25.44
C LYS A 216 7.68 0.30 -26.33
N THR A 217 7.87 -0.88 -25.74
CA THR A 217 8.17 -2.12 -26.46
C THR A 217 6.96 -3.04 -26.53
N HIS A 218 6.77 -3.71 -27.67
CA HIS A 218 5.71 -4.71 -27.84
C HIS A 218 5.88 -5.91 -26.90
N SER A 219 7.12 -6.35 -26.67
CA SER A 219 7.45 -7.44 -25.75
C SER A 219 7.86 -6.91 -24.39
N LYS A 220 7.03 -7.18 -23.37
CA LYS A 220 7.36 -6.85 -21.98
C LYS A 220 8.44 -7.75 -21.38
N GLN A 221 8.59 -8.97 -21.91
CA GLN A 221 9.56 -9.94 -21.39
C GLN A 221 10.97 -9.65 -21.90
N ASP A 222 11.07 -9.15 -23.15
CA ASP A 222 12.34 -8.84 -23.79
C ASP A 222 12.69 -7.36 -23.68
N PHE A 223 11.97 -6.60 -22.86
CA PHE A 223 12.11 -5.13 -22.74
C PHE A 223 13.57 -4.72 -22.58
N GLN A 224 14.25 -5.24 -21.56
CA GLN A 224 15.64 -4.87 -21.29
C GLN A 224 16.59 -5.23 -22.43
N SER A 225 16.44 -6.41 -23.05
CA SER A 225 17.30 -6.79 -24.17
C SER A 225 17.08 -5.89 -25.38
N ILE A 226 15.83 -5.45 -25.64
CA ILE A 226 15.51 -4.51 -26.71
C ILE A 226 16.16 -3.15 -26.45
N VAL A 227 16.05 -2.65 -25.20
CA VAL A 227 16.66 -1.35 -24.83
C VAL A 227 18.17 -1.40 -24.96
N CYS A 228 18.83 -2.46 -24.47
CA CYS A 228 20.29 -2.63 -24.61
C CYS A 228 20.74 -2.75 -26.09
N ASP A 229 19.98 -3.49 -26.91
CA ASP A 229 20.26 -3.60 -28.33
C ASP A 229 20.17 -2.24 -29.04
N LEU A 230 19.13 -1.47 -28.74
CA LEU A 230 18.93 -0.13 -29.31
C LEU A 230 20.02 0.85 -28.87
N ALA A 231 20.38 0.82 -27.58
CA ALA A 231 21.45 1.66 -27.05
C ALA A 231 22.79 1.36 -27.75
N ALA A 232 23.10 0.08 -27.96
CA ALA A 232 24.30 -0.33 -28.68
C ALA A 232 24.26 0.07 -30.17
N ASP A 233 23.13 -0.09 -30.84
CA ASP A 233 22.96 0.27 -32.25
C ASP A 233 23.05 1.79 -32.49
N LEU A 234 22.57 2.59 -31.56
CA LEU A 234 22.62 4.05 -31.58
C LEU A 234 23.91 4.61 -30.98
N GLN A 235 24.73 3.78 -30.36
CA GLN A 235 25.92 4.17 -29.59
C GLN A 235 25.57 5.18 -28.48
N GLU A 236 24.39 4.98 -27.86
CA GLU A 236 23.89 5.82 -26.79
C GLU A 236 24.54 5.42 -25.46
N ASP A 237 24.90 6.42 -24.65
CA ASP A 237 25.46 6.18 -23.33
C ASP A 237 24.32 5.88 -22.32
N ASP A 238 24.51 4.89 -21.46
CA ASP A 238 23.54 4.50 -20.43
C ASP A 238 23.08 5.68 -19.56
N ARG A 239 23.90 6.73 -19.42
CA ARG A 239 23.58 7.97 -18.70
C ARG A 239 22.39 8.72 -19.29
N TYR A 240 22.14 8.58 -20.57
CA TYR A 240 21.06 9.28 -21.28
C TYR A 240 19.83 8.41 -21.48
N ILE A 241 19.80 7.23 -20.87
CA ILE A 241 18.67 6.31 -20.89
C ILE A 241 17.87 6.46 -19.59
N GLN A 242 16.69 7.05 -19.65
CA GLN A 242 15.84 7.24 -18.50
C GLN A 242 14.68 6.24 -18.49
N TYR A 243 14.72 5.30 -17.54
CA TYR A 243 13.63 4.36 -17.33
C TYR A 243 12.49 4.98 -16.54
N ASN A 244 11.24 4.71 -16.94
CA ASN A 244 10.06 5.05 -16.14
C ASN A 244 9.83 3.95 -15.10
N TRP A 245 10.69 3.89 -14.08
CA TRP A 245 10.70 2.85 -13.08
C TRP A 245 9.36 2.69 -12.36
N VAL A 246 8.61 3.77 -12.11
CA VAL A 246 7.29 3.73 -11.45
C VAL A 246 6.28 2.95 -12.28
N LEU A 247 6.25 3.20 -13.59
CA LEU A 247 5.34 2.51 -14.51
C LEU A 247 5.79 1.07 -14.80
N LEU A 248 7.10 0.84 -14.97
CA LEU A 248 7.67 -0.48 -15.19
C LEU A 248 7.39 -1.41 -14.02
N ASP A 249 7.59 -0.94 -12.79
CA ASP A 249 7.24 -1.67 -11.57
C ASP A 249 5.73 -1.95 -11.47
N ALA A 250 4.90 -0.97 -11.77
CA ALA A 250 3.46 -1.15 -11.76
C ALA A 250 2.98 -2.19 -12.78
N LEU A 251 3.68 -2.29 -13.91
CA LEU A 251 3.43 -3.26 -14.97
C LEU A 251 4.10 -4.62 -14.73
N GLY A 252 5.05 -4.69 -13.79
CA GLY A 252 5.87 -5.88 -13.52
C GLY A 252 6.86 -6.20 -14.65
N ILE A 253 7.39 -5.16 -15.31
CA ILE A 253 8.41 -5.28 -16.34
C ILE A 253 9.77 -5.22 -15.67
N ALA A 254 10.61 -6.23 -15.89
CA ALA A 254 11.97 -6.24 -15.38
C ALA A 254 12.87 -5.32 -16.23
N TYR A 255 13.70 -4.53 -15.56
CA TYR A 255 14.70 -3.66 -16.17
C TYR A 255 15.96 -3.65 -15.31
N ASP A 256 17.13 -3.46 -15.93
CA ASP A 256 18.38 -3.30 -15.19
C ASP A 256 18.43 -1.85 -14.66
N ALA A 257 18.23 -1.74 -13.36
CA ALA A 257 18.64 -0.55 -12.65
C ALA A 257 20.08 -0.79 -12.17
N ASP A 258 20.94 0.22 -12.22
CA ASP A 258 22.30 0.13 -11.67
C ASP A 258 22.33 -0.58 -10.32
N GLU A 259 23.40 -1.35 -10.05
CA GLU A 259 23.53 -2.26 -8.89
C GLU A 259 23.23 -1.58 -7.53
N ASP A 260 23.18 -0.24 -7.46
CA ASP A 260 22.84 0.53 -6.25
C ASP A 260 21.34 0.79 -6.07
N SER A 261 20.49 0.62 -7.09
CA SER A 261 19.05 0.65 -6.88
C SER A 261 18.55 -0.73 -6.47
N SER A 262 18.36 -0.94 -5.19
CA SER A 262 17.80 -2.15 -4.57
C SER A 262 16.36 -2.52 -5.02
N THR A 263 15.88 -1.94 -6.11
CA THR A 263 14.56 -2.15 -6.73
C THR A 263 14.57 -3.10 -7.93
N GLY A 264 15.75 -3.64 -8.31
CA GLY A 264 15.80 -4.72 -9.31
C GLY A 264 14.89 -5.87 -8.90
N ALA A 265 14.20 -6.54 -9.85
CA ALA A 265 13.22 -7.64 -9.77
C ALA A 265 13.32 -8.52 -8.50
N GLY A 266 13.47 -7.90 -7.36
CA GLY A 266 13.65 -8.49 -6.06
C GLY A 266 12.31 -8.95 -5.50
N PHE A 267 12.37 -9.89 -4.61
CA PHE A 267 11.25 -10.42 -3.85
C PHE A 267 10.52 -9.29 -3.11
N SER A 268 9.40 -8.83 -3.64
CA SER A 268 8.55 -7.82 -2.99
C SER A 268 7.85 -8.42 -1.77
N PHE A 269 8.24 -8.00 -0.58
CA PHE A 269 7.56 -8.41 0.67
C PHE A 269 6.08 -8.03 0.67
N MET A 270 5.68 -6.94 0.01
CA MET A 270 4.27 -6.57 -0.15
C MET A 270 3.51 -7.63 -0.95
N THR A 271 4.05 -8.08 -2.08
CA THR A 271 3.44 -9.15 -2.88
C THR A 271 3.38 -10.46 -2.09
N ALA A 272 4.44 -10.79 -1.35
CA ALA A 272 4.47 -11.97 -0.49
C ALA A 272 3.41 -11.89 0.63
N ALA A 273 3.24 -10.74 1.26
CA ALA A 273 2.23 -10.52 2.28
C ALA A 273 0.80 -10.67 1.71
N CYS A 274 0.53 -10.10 0.54
CA CYS A 274 -0.76 -10.26 -0.15
C CYS A 274 -1.06 -11.72 -0.51
N ILE A 275 -0.08 -12.44 -1.04
CA ILE A 275 -0.18 -13.88 -1.34
C ILE A 275 -0.44 -14.68 -0.05
N LEU A 276 0.31 -14.39 1.01
CA LEU A 276 0.16 -15.07 2.30
C LEU A 276 -1.26 -14.92 2.84
N VAL A 277 -1.78 -13.69 2.89
CA VAL A 277 -3.14 -13.40 3.34
C VAL A 277 -4.17 -14.09 2.44
N GLY A 278 -4.00 -14.01 1.12
CA GLY A 278 -4.88 -14.70 0.16
C GLY A 278 -4.92 -16.21 0.37
N VAL A 279 -3.77 -16.85 0.56
CA VAL A 279 -3.67 -18.29 0.83
C VAL A 279 -4.34 -18.66 2.16
N LEU A 280 -4.16 -17.86 3.22
CA LEU A 280 -4.80 -18.10 4.51
C LEU A 280 -6.32 -18.06 4.41
N VAL A 281 -6.85 -17.09 3.68
CA VAL A 281 -8.30 -16.95 3.42
C VAL A 281 -8.84 -18.17 2.65
N LEU A 282 -8.16 -18.59 1.58
CA LEU A 282 -8.52 -19.77 0.81
C LEU A 282 -8.49 -21.05 1.64
N LEU A 283 -7.49 -21.21 2.49
CA LEU A 283 -7.40 -22.34 3.43
C LEU A 283 -8.56 -22.33 4.41
N ALA A 284 -8.93 -21.17 4.97
CA ALA A 284 -10.07 -21.05 5.86
C ALA A 284 -11.37 -21.50 5.16
N ALA A 285 -11.64 -21.02 3.96
CA ALA A 285 -12.80 -21.41 3.15
C ALA A 285 -12.77 -22.92 2.80
N GLY A 286 -11.61 -23.43 2.38
CA GLY A 286 -11.43 -24.86 2.07
C GLY A 286 -11.69 -25.77 3.27
N LEU A 287 -11.29 -25.35 4.48
CA LEU A 287 -11.57 -26.11 5.71
C LEU A 287 -13.07 -26.18 6.03
N VAL A 288 -13.82 -25.11 5.72
CA VAL A 288 -15.30 -25.14 5.85
C VAL A 288 -15.90 -26.20 4.94
N ILE A 289 -15.55 -26.19 3.65
CA ILE A 289 -16.00 -27.17 2.66
C ILE A 289 -15.63 -28.61 3.11
N TYR A 290 -14.37 -28.81 3.51
CA TYR A 290 -13.92 -30.10 4.04
C TYR A 290 -14.74 -30.58 5.24
N ASN A 291 -15.01 -29.67 6.19
CA ASN A 291 -15.74 -30.02 7.41
C ASN A 291 -17.17 -30.45 7.10
N ILE A 292 -17.87 -29.72 6.25
CA ILE A 292 -19.23 -30.02 5.82
C ILE A 292 -19.29 -31.36 5.05
N LEU A 293 -18.38 -31.56 4.09
CA LEU A 293 -18.28 -32.81 3.33
C LEU A 293 -17.97 -34.01 4.21
N LYS A 294 -17.04 -33.87 5.18
CA LYS A 294 -16.70 -34.93 6.11
C LYS A 294 -17.90 -35.35 6.94
N ILE A 295 -18.71 -34.39 7.39
CA ILE A 295 -19.94 -34.64 8.12
C ILE A 295 -20.96 -35.36 7.25
N SER A 296 -21.18 -34.90 6.03
CA SER A 296 -22.09 -35.54 5.06
C SER A 296 -21.68 -36.98 4.79
N ILE A 297 -20.40 -37.21 4.53
CA ILE A 297 -19.84 -38.53 4.27
C ILE A 297 -19.99 -39.45 5.48
N THR A 298 -19.74 -38.93 6.70
CA THR A 298 -19.85 -39.73 7.92
C THR A 298 -21.28 -40.21 8.16
N LYS A 299 -22.28 -39.39 7.87
CA LYS A 299 -23.72 -39.80 7.94
C LYS A 299 -24.07 -40.92 6.94
N ARG A 300 -23.37 -40.98 5.80
CA ARG A 300 -23.61 -41.94 4.72
C ARG A 300 -22.65 -43.12 4.71
N ILE A 301 -21.89 -43.32 5.74
CA ILE A 301 -20.86 -44.34 5.75
C ILE A 301 -21.48 -45.73 5.58
N LYS A 302 -22.72 -45.97 6.12
CA LYS A 302 -23.50 -47.21 5.94
C LYS A 302 -23.87 -47.39 4.46
N GLU A 303 -24.39 -46.36 3.78
CA GLU A 303 -24.77 -46.40 2.37
C GLU A 303 -23.55 -46.73 1.47
N TYR A 304 -22.42 -46.06 1.71
CA TYR A 304 -21.16 -46.33 1.00
C TYR A 304 -20.61 -47.71 1.32
N GLY A 305 -20.81 -48.22 2.53
CA GLY A 305 -20.49 -49.57 2.92
C GLY A 305 -21.32 -50.59 2.12
N THR A 306 -22.63 -50.40 2.04
CA THR A 306 -23.55 -51.24 1.28
C THR A 306 -23.19 -51.21 -0.23
N LEU A 307 -22.94 -50.05 -0.83
CA LEU A 307 -22.49 -49.95 -2.23
C LEU A 307 -21.21 -50.73 -2.49
N ARG A 308 -20.27 -50.72 -1.54
CA ARG A 308 -19.04 -51.51 -1.63
C ARG A 308 -19.26 -52.99 -1.40
N ALA A 309 -20.22 -53.41 -0.56
CA ALA A 309 -20.57 -54.79 -0.32
C ALA A 309 -21.19 -55.45 -1.57
N ILE A 310 -21.94 -54.68 -2.38
CA ILE A 310 -22.49 -55.10 -3.69
C ILE A 310 -21.49 -55.00 -4.85
N GLY A 311 -20.18 -54.74 -4.56
CA GLY A 311 -19.13 -54.77 -5.59
C GLY A 311 -18.68 -53.35 -6.07
N GLY A 312 -19.14 -52.28 -5.44
CA GLY A 312 -18.70 -50.91 -5.80
C GLY A 312 -17.22 -50.67 -5.54
N GLN A 313 -16.50 -50.16 -6.52
CA GLN A 313 -15.07 -49.82 -6.41
C GLN A 313 -14.84 -48.51 -5.65
N ARG A 314 -13.68 -48.38 -4.98
CA ARG A 314 -13.27 -47.13 -4.30
C ARG A 314 -13.32 -45.92 -5.23
N ARG A 315 -12.88 -46.06 -6.48
CA ARG A 315 -12.87 -45.01 -7.49
C ARG A 315 -14.27 -44.50 -7.83
N GLN A 316 -15.28 -45.35 -7.69
CA GLN A 316 -16.68 -44.96 -7.96
C GLN A 316 -17.22 -44.03 -6.88
N ILE A 317 -16.84 -44.24 -5.60
CA ILE A 317 -17.20 -43.36 -4.50
C ILE A 317 -16.52 -41.97 -4.67
N TYR A 318 -15.24 -41.96 -5.08
CA TYR A 318 -14.57 -40.70 -5.41
C TYR A 318 -15.32 -39.95 -6.49
N ARG A 319 -15.65 -40.63 -7.60
CA ARG A 319 -16.39 -39.99 -8.71
C ARG A 319 -17.74 -39.44 -8.27
N LEU A 320 -18.49 -40.23 -7.44
CA LEU A 320 -19.80 -39.83 -6.97
C LEU A 320 -19.74 -38.52 -6.15
N VAL A 321 -18.85 -38.46 -5.15
CA VAL A 321 -18.69 -37.28 -4.30
C VAL A 321 -18.13 -36.07 -5.10
N SER A 322 -17.19 -36.32 -6.02
CA SER A 322 -16.69 -35.27 -6.89
C SER A 322 -17.78 -34.70 -7.80
N VAL A 323 -18.66 -35.56 -8.35
CA VAL A 323 -19.79 -35.09 -9.18
C VAL A 323 -20.80 -34.31 -8.35
N GLN A 324 -21.09 -34.72 -7.11
CA GLN A 324 -21.95 -33.94 -6.21
C GLN A 324 -21.37 -32.53 -5.96
N LEU A 325 -20.07 -32.44 -5.68
CA LEU A 325 -19.40 -31.16 -5.47
C LEU A 325 -19.40 -30.31 -6.74
N LEU A 326 -19.13 -30.91 -7.90
CA LEU A 326 -19.17 -30.20 -9.18
C LEU A 326 -20.58 -29.66 -9.52
N ILE A 327 -21.64 -30.38 -9.17
CA ILE A 327 -23.02 -29.88 -9.34
C ILE A 327 -23.25 -28.67 -8.43
N LEU A 328 -22.79 -28.71 -7.18
CA LEU A 328 -22.94 -27.62 -6.24
C LEU A 328 -22.04 -26.41 -6.63
N CYS A 329 -20.83 -26.67 -7.13
CA CYS A 329 -19.98 -25.63 -7.69
C CYS A 329 -20.61 -25.02 -8.96
N GLY A 330 -21.19 -25.83 -9.85
CA GLY A 330 -21.89 -25.35 -11.04
C GLY A 330 -23.04 -24.37 -10.74
N ALA A 331 -23.73 -24.58 -9.60
CA ALA A 331 -24.76 -23.66 -9.13
C ALA A 331 -24.20 -22.49 -8.30
N GLY A 332 -23.20 -22.77 -7.45
CA GLY A 332 -22.65 -21.78 -6.50
C GLY A 332 -21.70 -20.78 -7.13
N LEU A 333 -20.87 -21.20 -8.08
CA LEU A 333 -19.88 -20.32 -8.72
C LEU A 333 -20.53 -19.13 -9.46
N PRO A 334 -21.54 -19.32 -10.33
CA PRO A 334 -22.17 -18.17 -11.01
C PRO A 334 -22.80 -17.18 -10.03
N VAL A 335 -23.48 -17.69 -8.99
CA VAL A 335 -24.10 -16.84 -7.96
C VAL A 335 -23.01 -16.11 -7.15
N GLY A 336 -21.96 -16.81 -6.77
CA GLY A 336 -20.84 -16.23 -6.04
C GLY A 336 -20.07 -15.19 -6.85
N LEU A 337 -19.87 -15.40 -8.16
CA LEU A 337 -19.27 -14.43 -9.07
C LEU A 337 -20.12 -13.16 -9.19
N LEU A 338 -21.44 -13.33 -9.40
CA LEU A 338 -22.33 -12.20 -9.55
C LEU A 338 -22.39 -11.34 -8.28
N ILE A 339 -22.57 -11.98 -7.13
CA ILE A 339 -22.57 -11.27 -5.84
C ILE A 339 -21.18 -10.68 -5.57
N GLY A 340 -20.11 -11.42 -5.87
CA GLY A 340 -18.74 -11.01 -5.64
C GLY A 340 -18.35 -9.78 -6.49
N THR A 341 -18.73 -9.72 -7.76
CA THR A 341 -18.48 -8.55 -8.62
C THR A 341 -19.31 -7.34 -8.20
N LEU A 342 -20.56 -7.55 -7.81
CA LEU A 342 -21.40 -6.47 -7.28
C LEU A 342 -20.85 -5.96 -5.92
N SER A 343 -20.40 -6.85 -5.06
CA SER A 343 -19.79 -6.47 -3.77
C SER A 343 -18.47 -5.74 -3.99
N ALA A 344 -17.63 -6.17 -4.92
CA ALA A 344 -16.38 -5.48 -5.25
C ALA A 344 -16.63 -4.06 -5.73
N LYS A 345 -17.56 -3.90 -6.69
CA LYS A 345 -17.97 -2.57 -7.15
C LYS A 345 -18.59 -1.73 -6.04
N GLY A 346 -19.48 -2.31 -5.24
CA GLY A 346 -20.13 -1.62 -4.15
C GLY A 346 -19.15 -1.17 -3.06
N THR A 347 -18.13 -1.96 -2.76
CA THR A 347 -17.07 -1.59 -1.79
C THR A 347 -16.19 -0.47 -2.35
N LEU A 348 -15.84 -0.51 -3.63
CA LEU A 348 -15.07 0.54 -4.27
C LEU A 348 -15.85 1.85 -4.35
N ILE A 349 -17.11 1.81 -4.77
CA ILE A 349 -17.97 3.01 -4.82
C ILE A 349 -18.26 3.54 -3.41
N ALA A 350 -18.46 2.68 -2.41
CA ALA A 350 -18.61 3.12 -1.02
C ALA A 350 -17.31 3.74 -0.49
N ALA A 351 -16.18 3.25 -0.95
CA ALA A 351 -14.88 3.84 -0.63
C ALA A 351 -14.72 5.23 -1.26
N THR A 352 -15.18 5.48 -2.49
CA THR A 352 -15.05 6.80 -3.14
C THR A 352 -15.90 7.90 -2.52
N GLY A 353 -17.01 7.57 -1.87
CA GLY A 353 -17.82 8.55 -1.11
C GLY A 353 -17.12 9.05 0.16
N VAL A 354 -16.00 8.47 0.48
CA VAL A 354 -15.19 8.70 1.67
C VAL A 354 -13.71 8.96 1.28
N LEU A 355 -13.25 8.70 0.02
CA LEU A 355 -11.88 8.91 -0.46
C LEU A 355 -11.69 10.37 -0.89
N ASN A 356 -10.60 11.00 -0.42
CA ASN A 356 -10.20 12.28 -0.98
C ASN A 356 -9.75 12.09 -2.45
N PRO A 357 -10.38 12.79 -3.42
CA PRO A 357 -10.06 12.67 -4.83
C PRO A 357 -8.60 12.99 -5.15
N GLU A 358 -8.02 13.95 -4.47
CA GLU A 358 -6.67 14.47 -4.73
C GLU A 358 -5.57 13.43 -4.56
N ILE A 359 -5.73 12.48 -3.62
CA ILE A 359 -4.79 11.36 -3.45
C ILE A 359 -4.69 10.49 -4.72
N PHE A 360 -5.76 10.49 -5.52
CA PHE A 360 -5.84 9.76 -6.77
C PHE A 360 -5.69 10.69 -7.98
N MET A 361 -5.18 11.90 -7.77
CA MET A 361 -5.02 12.93 -8.81
C MET A 361 -6.35 13.26 -9.51
N ALA A 362 -7.44 13.24 -8.79
CA ALA A 362 -8.76 13.62 -9.27
C ALA A 362 -9.19 14.92 -8.59
N ASN A 363 -9.61 15.91 -9.37
CA ASN A 363 -10.02 17.22 -8.87
C ASN A 363 -11.40 17.19 -8.19
N SER A 364 -12.11 16.07 -8.30
CA SER A 364 -13.44 15.92 -7.68
C SER A 364 -13.81 14.46 -7.41
N THR A 365 -14.73 14.24 -6.45
CA THR A 365 -15.32 12.91 -6.19
C THR A 365 -16.04 12.33 -7.40
N SER A 366 -16.57 13.16 -8.30
CA SER A 366 -17.19 12.72 -9.55
C SER A 366 -16.17 12.19 -10.55
N GLU A 367 -15.04 12.83 -10.63
CA GLU A 367 -13.91 12.41 -11.47
C GLU A 367 -13.29 11.12 -10.95
N LEU A 368 -13.04 11.02 -9.65
CA LEU A 368 -12.59 9.79 -9.00
C LEU A 368 -13.57 8.63 -9.25
N ASN A 369 -14.88 8.88 -9.16
CA ASN A 369 -15.89 7.88 -9.48
C ASN A 369 -15.86 7.47 -10.94
N SER A 370 -15.60 8.38 -11.87
CA SER A 370 -15.46 8.09 -13.28
C SER A 370 -14.19 7.27 -13.56
N ALA A 371 -13.07 7.65 -12.95
CA ALA A 371 -11.80 6.92 -13.04
C ALA A 371 -11.90 5.50 -12.47
N ILE A 372 -12.51 5.35 -11.28
CA ILE A 372 -12.77 4.03 -10.69
C ILE A 372 -13.75 3.22 -11.54
N SER A 373 -14.77 3.85 -12.10
CA SER A 373 -15.73 3.17 -12.99
C SER A 373 -15.05 2.70 -14.27
N ALA A 374 -14.15 3.47 -14.82
CA ALA A 374 -13.33 3.11 -15.98
C ALA A 374 -12.32 2.00 -15.62
N ALA A 375 -11.63 2.10 -14.49
CA ALA A 375 -10.68 1.10 -14.00
C ALA A 375 -11.38 -0.18 -13.54
N SER A 376 -12.61 -0.10 -13.02
CA SER A 376 -13.42 -1.22 -12.50
C SER A 376 -14.12 -2.02 -13.59
N THR A 377 -13.68 -1.93 -14.85
CA THR A 377 -14.11 -2.87 -15.86
C THR A 377 -13.82 -4.29 -15.40
N VAL A 378 -14.81 -5.16 -15.52
CA VAL A 378 -14.70 -6.55 -15.05
C VAL A 378 -13.51 -7.22 -15.72
N LYS A 379 -12.46 -7.48 -14.93
CA LYS A 379 -11.24 -8.13 -15.42
C LYS A 379 -11.52 -9.62 -15.62
N LEU A 380 -11.85 -10.01 -16.84
CA LEU A 380 -12.13 -11.41 -17.20
C LEU A 380 -11.06 -12.41 -16.74
N PRO A 381 -9.74 -12.14 -16.87
CA PRO A 381 -8.73 -13.06 -16.38
C PRO A 381 -8.83 -13.31 -14.86
N MET A 382 -9.13 -12.27 -14.08
CA MET A 382 -9.29 -12.38 -12.62
C MET A 382 -10.54 -13.17 -12.22
N LEU A 383 -11.63 -13.08 -13.02
CA LEU A 383 -12.80 -13.92 -12.83
C LEU A 383 -12.49 -15.41 -13.08
N PHE A 384 -11.82 -15.71 -14.20
CA PHE A 384 -11.39 -17.08 -14.50
C PHE A 384 -10.44 -17.62 -13.42
N ALA A 385 -9.50 -16.81 -12.95
CA ALA A 385 -8.61 -17.17 -11.85
C ALA A 385 -9.41 -17.48 -10.57
N SER A 386 -10.39 -16.64 -10.20
CA SER A 386 -11.24 -16.85 -9.02
C SER A 386 -12.04 -18.14 -9.11
N VAL A 387 -12.60 -18.46 -10.28
CA VAL A 387 -13.30 -19.73 -10.55
C VAL A 387 -12.35 -20.91 -10.41
N ALA A 388 -11.19 -20.84 -11.07
CA ALA A 388 -10.19 -21.91 -11.04
C ALA A 388 -9.68 -22.17 -9.63
N VAL A 389 -9.31 -21.13 -8.91
CA VAL A 389 -8.84 -21.18 -7.53
C VAL A 389 -9.91 -21.77 -6.61
N THR A 390 -11.15 -21.29 -6.65
CA THR A 390 -12.24 -21.82 -5.83
C THR A 390 -12.51 -23.29 -6.15
N LEU A 391 -12.54 -23.67 -7.41
CA LEU A 391 -12.78 -25.05 -7.84
C LEU A 391 -11.65 -25.99 -7.38
N ILE A 392 -10.40 -25.58 -7.57
CA ILE A 392 -9.22 -26.35 -7.13
C ILE A 392 -9.26 -26.54 -5.61
N PHE A 393 -9.49 -25.47 -4.84
CA PHE A 393 -9.56 -25.57 -3.37
C PHE A 393 -10.75 -26.39 -2.89
N ALA A 394 -11.91 -26.28 -3.52
CA ALA A 394 -13.07 -27.13 -3.21
C ALA A 394 -12.76 -28.61 -3.46
N MET A 395 -12.11 -28.93 -4.57
CA MET A 395 -11.71 -30.30 -4.89
C MET A 395 -10.62 -30.83 -3.95
N LEU A 396 -9.63 -30.01 -3.62
CA LEU A 396 -8.58 -30.33 -2.64
C LEU A 396 -9.19 -30.58 -1.24
N ALA A 397 -10.11 -29.72 -0.83
CA ALA A 397 -10.82 -29.86 0.45
C ALA A 397 -11.68 -31.14 0.49
N ALA A 398 -12.26 -31.55 -0.63
CA ALA A 398 -13.05 -32.76 -0.73
C ALA A 398 -12.20 -34.04 -0.67
N PHE A 399 -10.95 -33.98 -1.12
CA PHE A 399 -10.09 -35.19 -1.26
C PHE A 399 -9.88 -35.97 0.05
N PRO A 400 -9.51 -35.37 1.21
CA PRO A 400 -9.34 -36.11 2.45
C PRO A 400 -10.66 -36.73 2.95
N ALA A 401 -11.79 -36.05 2.73
CA ALA A 401 -13.10 -36.52 3.14
C ALA A 401 -13.52 -37.75 2.32
N THR A 402 -13.34 -37.68 1.00
CA THR A 402 -13.63 -38.80 0.10
C THR A 402 -12.68 -39.99 0.31
N ARG A 403 -11.40 -39.71 0.61
CA ARG A 403 -10.42 -40.75 0.97
C ARG A 403 -10.84 -41.47 2.25
N TYR A 404 -11.38 -40.79 3.24
CA TYR A 404 -11.93 -41.41 4.43
C TYR A 404 -13.09 -42.36 4.08
N ALA A 405 -14.09 -41.89 3.32
CA ALA A 405 -15.23 -42.69 2.87
C ALA A 405 -14.80 -43.97 2.12
N SER A 406 -13.84 -43.86 1.22
CA SER A 406 -13.38 -44.97 0.37
C SER A 406 -12.53 -46.02 1.11
N ARG A 407 -11.97 -45.67 2.30
CA ARG A 407 -11.11 -46.58 3.06
C ARG A 407 -11.83 -47.38 4.14
N VAL A 408 -13.05 -46.99 4.54
CA VAL A 408 -13.83 -47.74 5.53
C VAL A 408 -14.22 -49.08 4.95
N SER A 409 -13.98 -50.18 5.71
CA SER A 409 -14.35 -51.50 5.27
C SER A 409 -15.89 -51.68 5.28
N PRO A 410 -16.46 -52.43 4.33
CA PRO A 410 -17.90 -52.66 4.29
C PRO A 410 -18.46 -53.23 5.59
N THR A 411 -17.75 -54.16 6.21
CA THR A 411 -18.14 -54.79 7.50
C THR A 411 -18.20 -53.80 8.66
N VAL A 412 -17.21 -52.90 8.77
CA VAL A 412 -17.20 -51.85 9.80
C VAL A 412 -18.26 -50.77 9.52
N ALA A 413 -18.52 -50.49 8.24
CA ALA A 413 -19.55 -49.52 7.83
C ALA A 413 -20.97 -50.02 8.17
N MET A 414 -21.21 -51.32 8.01
CA MET A 414 -22.52 -51.94 8.23
C MET A 414 -22.77 -52.30 9.71
N SER A 415 -21.71 -52.69 10.48
CA SER A 415 -21.86 -53.12 11.87
C SER A 415 -22.08 -51.96 12.87
N GLY A 416 -21.90 -50.75 12.47
CA GLY A 416 -22.04 -49.61 13.37
C GLY A 416 -21.06 -49.58 14.55
N GLN A 417 -20.14 -50.55 14.60
CA GLN A 417 -19.21 -50.68 15.73
C GLN A 417 -18.16 -49.56 15.68
N THR A 418 -18.28 -48.64 16.61
CA THR A 418 -17.25 -47.60 16.87
C THR A 418 -16.00 -48.31 17.44
N VAL A 419 -14.86 -47.90 16.93
CA VAL A 419 -13.51 -48.33 17.31
C VAL A 419 -13.39 -48.49 18.83
N LYS A 420 -12.98 -49.70 19.30
CA LYS A 420 -12.65 -49.95 20.71
C LYS A 420 -11.58 -48.95 21.21
N ILE A 421 -12.00 -48.05 22.06
CA ILE A 421 -11.09 -47.15 22.75
C ILE A 421 -10.38 -47.91 23.89
N ARG A 422 -9.07 -48.13 23.74
CA ARG A 422 -8.24 -48.64 24.86
C ARG A 422 -8.20 -47.58 25.95
N ARG A 423 -8.93 -47.84 27.05
CA ARG A 423 -8.87 -46.98 28.25
C ARG A 423 -7.58 -47.27 29.02
N ARG A 424 -6.73 -46.31 29.20
CA ARG A 424 -5.82 -46.20 30.37
C ARG A 424 -6.58 -45.47 31.47
N VAL A 425 -7.00 -46.16 32.49
CA VAL A 425 -7.59 -45.56 33.69
C VAL A 425 -6.45 -44.88 34.44
N LYS A 426 -6.43 -43.57 34.46
CA LYS A 426 -5.55 -42.80 35.37
C LYS A 426 -6.28 -42.60 36.68
N LYS A 427 -5.53 -42.84 37.80
CA LYS A 427 -5.96 -42.70 39.17
C LYS A 427 -6.76 -41.43 39.47
N ASN A 428 -7.70 -41.55 40.38
CA ASN A 428 -8.63 -40.57 40.91
C ASN A 428 -8.04 -39.18 41.09
N ARG A 429 -8.47 -38.20 40.26
CA ARG A 429 -8.43 -36.79 40.57
C ARG A 429 -9.83 -36.37 40.98
N THR A 430 -9.98 -35.72 42.10
CA THR A 430 -11.24 -35.05 42.49
C THR A 430 -11.69 -34.10 41.45
N ILE A 431 -12.83 -34.36 40.84
CA ILE A 431 -13.39 -33.54 39.76
C ILE A 431 -14.10 -32.35 40.39
N ARG A 432 -13.50 -31.16 40.36
CA ARG A 432 -14.06 -29.96 40.96
C ARG A 432 -15.20 -29.35 40.10
N ASN A 433 -15.22 -29.55 38.80
CA ASN A 433 -16.26 -29.17 37.88
C ASN A 433 -16.50 -30.28 36.85
N PHE A 434 -17.62 -31.00 37.04
CA PHE A 434 -17.98 -32.16 36.19
C PHE A 434 -18.23 -31.75 34.73
N ASP A 435 -18.94 -30.64 34.51
CA ASP A 435 -19.32 -30.17 33.17
C ASP A 435 -18.07 -29.80 32.33
N ALA A 436 -17.10 -29.11 32.88
CA ALA A 436 -15.86 -28.75 32.22
C ALA A 436 -14.95 -29.98 31.95
N TYR A 437 -14.91 -30.89 32.90
CA TYR A 437 -14.14 -32.14 32.73
C TYR A 437 -14.74 -32.99 31.61
N TYR A 438 -16.07 -33.14 31.60
CA TYR A 438 -16.76 -33.93 30.57
C TYR A 438 -16.61 -33.27 29.16
N ALA A 439 -16.71 -31.97 29.06
CA ALA A 439 -16.42 -31.23 27.84
C ALA A 439 -15.01 -31.54 27.29
N ARG A 440 -13.98 -31.47 28.17
CA ARG A 440 -12.59 -31.81 27.78
C ARG A 440 -12.44 -33.27 27.33
N LEU A 441 -13.18 -34.18 27.94
CA LEU A 441 -13.18 -35.61 27.56
C LEU A 441 -13.82 -35.80 26.18
N SER A 442 -14.91 -35.07 25.91
CA SER A 442 -15.60 -35.03 24.63
C SER A 442 -14.68 -34.57 23.49
N LEU A 443 -13.92 -33.49 23.67
CA LEU A 443 -12.93 -33.01 22.71
C LEU A 443 -11.85 -34.06 22.38
N LYS A 444 -11.37 -34.80 23.40
CA LYS A 444 -10.38 -35.89 23.20
C LYS A 444 -10.94 -37.10 22.48
N ARG A 445 -12.24 -37.34 22.60
CA ARG A 445 -12.93 -38.47 21.95
C ARG A 445 -13.09 -38.26 20.45
N GLY A 446 -13.37 -36.97 20.05
CA GLY A 446 -13.54 -36.55 18.66
C GLY A 446 -12.32 -35.91 18.04
N ARG A 447 -11.07 -36.32 18.36
CA ARG A 447 -9.82 -35.63 18.00
C ARG A 447 -9.76 -35.08 16.57
N GLY A 448 -10.11 -35.89 15.58
CA GLY A 448 -10.00 -35.44 14.18
C GLY A 448 -10.99 -34.33 13.83
N ARG A 449 -12.15 -34.26 14.48
CA ARG A 449 -13.13 -33.20 14.30
C ARG A 449 -12.72 -31.94 15.08
N THR A 450 -12.32 -32.13 16.33
CA THR A 450 -11.78 -31.05 17.19
C THR A 450 -10.62 -30.31 16.53
N VAL A 451 -9.63 -31.04 15.99
CA VAL A 451 -8.47 -30.43 15.30
C VAL A 451 -8.92 -29.60 14.10
N VAL A 452 -9.81 -30.09 13.26
CA VAL A 452 -10.26 -29.35 12.07
C VAL A 452 -11.02 -28.09 12.46
N THR A 453 -11.86 -28.15 13.51
CA THR A 453 -12.58 -26.98 14.00
C THR A 453 -11.64 -25.96 14.59
N ILE A 454 -10.68 -26.38 15.42
CA ILE A 454 -9.66 -25.49 15.98
C ILE A 454 -8.83 -24.88 14.85
N LEU A 455 -8.39 -25.67 13.87
CA LEU A 455 -7.58 -25.18 12.75
C LEU A 455 -8.33 -24.13 11.92
N SER A 456 -9.62 -24.33 11.66
CA SER A 456 -10.44 -23.35 10.95
C SER A 456 -10.58 -22.01 11.72
N LEU A 457 -10.75 -22.10 13.05
CA LEU A 457 -10.79 -20.92 13.91
C LEU A 457 -9.42 -20.22 13.99
N VAL A 458 -8.35 -21.02 14.11
CA VAL A 458 -6.97 -20.50 14.07
C VAL A 458 -6.74 -19.69 12.82
N MET A 459 -7.15 -20.19 11.65
CA MET A 459 -7.00 -19.46 10.39
C MET A 459 -7.77 -18.14 10.39
N SER A 460 -9.00 -18.12 10.91
CA SER A 460 -9.79 -16.89 11.01
C SER A 460 -9.14 -15.86 11.95
N ILE A 461 -8.60 -16.31 13.09
CA ILE A 461 -7.91 -15.44 14.05
C ILE A 461 -6.59 -14.92 13.45
N THR A 462 -5.82 -15.79 12.79
CA THR A 462 -4.57 -15.41 12.12
C THR A 462 -4.79 -14.31 11.09
N VAL A 463 -5.82 -14.46 10.24
CA VAL A 463 -6.14 -13.45 9.22
C VAL A 463 -6.65 -12.16 9.88
N PHE A 464 -7.46 -12.25 10.94
CA PHE A 464 -7.88 -11.08 11.70
C PHE A 464 -6.70 -10.28 12.23
N VAL A 465 -5.76 -10.94 12.93
CA VAL A 465 -4.58 -10.29 13.50
C VAL A 465 -3.67 -9.73 12.41
N ALA A 466 -3.49 -10.44 11.30
CA ALA A 466 -2.69 -9.97 10.17
C ALA A 466 -3.30 -8.71 9.51
N LEU A 467 -4.62 -8.71 9.26
CA LEU A 467 -5.31 -7.54 8.68
C LEU A 467 -5.33 -6.35 9.65
N GLN A 468 -5.54 -6.60 10.94
CA GLN A 468 -5.49 -5.54 11.94
C GLN A 468 -4.08 -4.95 12.09
N SER A 469 -3.05 -5.77 11.96
CA SER A 469 -1.66 -5.28 11.92
C SER A 469 -1.39 -4.46 10.65
N PHE A 470 -1.92 -4.90 9.52
CA PHE A 470 -1.84 -4.15 8.27
C PHE A 470 -2.52 -2.77 8.37
N THR A 471 -3.71 -2.70 8.98
CA THR A 471 -4.36 -1.40 9.23
C THR A 471 -3.57 -0.50 10.19
N GLY A 472 -2.88 -1.08 11.16
CA GLY A 472 -2.01 -0.33 12.07
C GLY A 472 -0.73 0.20 11.40
N LEU A 473 -0.22 -0.50 10.37
CA LEU A 473 0.90 -0.01 9.56
C LEU A 473 0.50 1.14 8.62
N LEU A 474 -0.76 1.14 8.19
CA LEU A 474 -1.34 2.21 7.38
C LEU A 474 -1.75 3.42 8.23
N ASP A 475 -1.83 3.28 9.54
CA ASP A 475 -2.12 4.39 10.46
C ASP A 475 -0.87 5.27 10.60
N ALA A 476 -0.66 6.11 9.61
CA ALA A 476 0.46 7.05 9.56
C ALA A 476 0.19 8.35 10.33
N SER A 477 -0.98 8.48 10.97
CA SER A 477 -1.34 9.71 11.69
C SER A 477 -0.29 10.14 12.72
N SER A 478 0.32 9.18 13.44
CA SER A 478 1.44 9.47 14.32
C SER A 478 2.76 9.76 13.57
N SER A 479 2.94 9.18 12.39
CA SER A 479 4.12 9.45 11.55
C SER A 479 4.01 10.82 10.88
N ILE A 480 2.81 11.23 10.49
CA ILE A 480 2.52 12.53 9.89
C ILE A 480 2.72 13.63 10.93
N GLN A 481 2.16 13.50 12.14
CA GLN A 481 2.42 14.45 13.24
C GLN A 481 3.90 14.55 13.61
N ASN A 482 4.67 13.46 13.45
CA ASN A 482 6.12 13.48 13.67
C ASN A 482 6.90 13.97 12.45
N MET A 483 6.30 14.03 11.28
CA MET A 483 6.91 14.47 10.02
C MET A 483 6.79 15.98 9.86
N TYR A 484 5.72 16.57 10.35
CA TYR A 484 5.48 18.00 10.31
C TYR A 484 5.71 18.62 11.68
N SER A 485 6.50 19.69 11.72
CA SER A 485 6.88 20.37 12.95
C SER A 485 5.82 21.36 13.47
N GLY A 486 4.67 21.49 12.77
CA GLY A 486 3.55 22.35 13.11
C GLY A 486 2.30 22.06 12.29
N ASP A 487 1.24 22.85 12.52
CA ASP A 487 -0.01 22.75 11.74
C ASP A 487 0.09 23.44 10.38
N TYR A 488 1.01 24.40 10.27
CA TYR A 488 1.31 25.13 9.04
C TYR A 488 2.82 25.18 8.82
N ALA A 489 3.22 25.34 7.55
CA ALA A 489 4.57 25.75 7.18
C ALA A 489 4.49 27.12 6.51
N ILE A 490 5.26 28.05 6.99
CA ILE A 490 5.46 29.36 6.39
C ILE A 490 6.88 29.38 5.82
N ILE A 491 6.99 29.57 4.54
CA ILE A 491 8.22 29.32 3.77
C ILE A 491 8.64 30.62 3.07
N ASN A 492 9.93 30.93 3.12
CA ASN A 492 10.55 31.96 2.31
C ASN A 492 11.89 31.44 1.78
N GLU A 493 11.92 31.19 0.48
CA GLU A 493 13.08 30.62 -0.21
C GLU A 493 14.05 31.68 -0.73
N THR A 494 13.72 32.98 -0.61
CA THR A 494 14.48 34.06 -1.22
C THR A 494 15.29 34.86 -0.21
N VAL A 495 14.65 35.81 0.47
CA VAL A 495 15.32 36.74 1.38
C VAL A 495 15.20 36.35 2.86
N GLY A 496 14.45 35.30 3.13
CA GLY A 496 14.16 34.87 4.49
C GLY A 496 13.11 35.75 5.23
N ILE A 497 12.55 35.20 6.29
CA ILE A 497 11.54 35.85 7.11
C ILE A 497 12.27 36.60 8.25
N PRO A 498 12.11 37.92 8.37
CA PRO A 498 12.80 38.70 9.41
C PRO A 498 12.39 38.26 10.83
N ALA A 499 13.35 38.26 11.77
CA ALA A 499 13.09 37.86 13.16
C ALA A 499 12.01 38.74 13.84
N GLU A 500 11.85 39.99 13.45
CA GLU A 500 10.81 40.90 13.96
C GLU A 500 9.41 40.43 13.48
N ALA A 501 9.30 39.94 12.25
CA ALA A 501 8.04 39.40 11.73
C ALA A 501 7.63 38.11 12.48
N VAL A 502 8.61 37.27 12.84
CA VAL A 502 8.35 36.03 13.63
C VAL A 502 7.78 36.39 15.01
N LYS A 503 8.26 37.45 15.66
CA LYS A 503 7.70 37.89 16.96
C LYS A 503 6.23 38.29 16.85
N THR A 504 5.79 38.84 15.72
CA THR A 504 4.38 39.17 15.52
C THR A 504 3.52 37.93 15.36
N LEU A 505 4.06 36.86 14.73
CA LEU A 505 3.43 35.55 14.61
C LEU A 505 3.34 34.87 15.98
N GLU A 506 4.41 34.91 16.79
CA GLU A 506 4.42 34.36 18.16
C GLU A 506 3.41 35.06 19.09
N ALA A 507 3.17 36.35 18.86
CA ALA A 507 2.23 37.15 19.64
C ALA A 507 0.76 36.92 19.27
N ASN A 508 0.48 36.13 18.21
CA ASN A 508 -0.88 35.82 17.80
C ASN A 508 -1.55 34.88 18.79
N ASP A 509 -2.72 35.25 19.29
CA ASP A 509 -3.47 34.47 20.30
C ASP A 509 -3.85 33.04 19.85
N ALA A 510 -3.92 32.79 18.56
CA ALA A 510 -4.22 31.47 17.99
C ALA A 510 -3.02 30.50 18.07
N VAL A 511 -1.80 31.02 18.15
CA VAL A 511 -0.57 30.24 18.13
C VAL A 511 -0.24 29.70 19.52
N GLU A 512 0.06 28.42 19.62
CA GLU A 512 0.53 27.74 20.85
C GLU A 512 2.05 27.72 20.93
N SER A 513 2.69 27.36 19.81
CA SER A 513 4.14 27.25 19.70
C SER A 513 4.59 27.47 18.26
N ILE A 514 5.85 27.84 18.10
CA ILE A 514 6.49 28.02 16.80
C ILE A 514 7.77 27.21 16.78
N SER A 515 7.98 26.45 15.72
CA SER A 515 9.27 25.83 15.40
C SER A 515 9.88 26.54 14.18
N THR A 516 11.20 26.65 14.14
CA THR A 516 11.89 27.45 13.12
C THR A 516 13.05 26.72 12.50
N THR A 517 13.23 26.92 11.20
CA THR A 517 14.35 26.38 10.43
C THR A 517 15.06 27.48 9.68
N ARG A 518 16.39 27.40 9.63
CA ARG A 518 17.25 28.23 8.82
C ARG A 518 18.17 27.35 7.99
N LEU A 519 18.36 27.68 6.74
CA LEU A 519 19.25 26.95 5.85
C LEU A 519 19.92 27.92 4.88
N SER A 520 21.25 27.86 4.83
CA SER A 520 22.04 28.53 3.80
C SER A 520 22.89 27.53 3.05
N VAL A 521 22.91 27.65 1.74
CA VAL A 521 23.60 26.74 0.83
C VAL A 521 24.67 27.55 0.10
N PHE A 522 25.89 27.03 0.09
CA PHE A 522 27.03 27.61 -0.61
C PHE A 522 27.63 26.62 -1.58
N MET A 523 27.91 27.02 -2.78
CA MET A 523 28.59 26.22 -3.80
C MET A 523 29.97 26.85 -4.14
N PRO A 524 31.01 26.53 -3.36
CA PRO A 524 32.34 27.13 -3.55
C PRO A 524 32.93 26.90 -4.95
N GLY A 525 32.60 25.73 -5.54
CA GLY A 525 33.04 25.41 -6.92
C GLY A 525 32.35 26.24 -8.00
N ALA A 526 31.15 26.76 -7.75
CA ALA A 526 30.45 27.69 -8.64
C ALA A 526 30.85 29.18 -8.41
N GLY A 527 31.71 29.44 -7.43
CA GLY A 527 32.23 30.76 -7.17
C GLY A 527 31.63 31.47 -5.95
N ASP A 528 30.80 30.80 -5.17
CA ASP A 528 30.27 31.36 -3.92
C ASP A 528 31.40 31.62 -2.91
N VAL A 529 31.35 32.76 -2.29
CA VAL A 529 32.30 33.10 -1.24
C VAL A 529 31.70 32.81 0.11
N LEU A 530 32.34 31.92 0.88
CA LEU A 530 31.93 31.64 2.24
C LEU A 530 32.14 32.87 3.13
N PRO A 531 31.13 33.25 3.92
CA PRO A 531 31.25 34.39 4.85
C PRO A 531 32.13 34.09 6.08
N PHE A 532 32.58 32.85 6.23
CA PHE A 532 33.44 32.38 7.34
C PHE A 532 34.55 31.45 6.84
N GLU A 533 35.59 31.33 7.61
CA GLU A 533 36.67 30.34 7.34
C GLU A 533 36.31 28.97 7.89
N THR A 534 36.68 27.91 7.16
CA THR A 534 36.49 26.51 7.58
C THR A 534 37.68 25.66 7.15
N ASP A 535 37.94 24.59 7.86
CA ASP A 535 38.91 23.54 7.51
C ASP A 535 38.29 22.39 6.72
N LEU A 536 36.99 22.47 6.44
CA LEU A 536 36.30 21.48 5.64
C LEU A 536 36.67 21.59 4.17
N SER A 537 37.03 20.46 3.58
CA SER A 537 37.31 20.34 2.15
C SER A 537 36.03 19.90 1.43
N VAL A 538 35.49 20.78 0.58
CA VAL A 538 34.31 20.54 -0.25
C VAL A 538 34.75 20.46 -1.71
N GLN A 539 34.28 19.45 -2.45
CA GLN A 539 34.61 19.30 -3.86
C GLN A 539 33.91 20.35 -4.70
N SER A 540 34.36 20.58 -5.94
CA SER A 540 33.84 21.64 -6.81
C SER A 540 32.35 21.49 -7.17
N HIS A 541 31.82 20.28 -7.11
CA HIS A 541 30.42 19.96 -7.41
C HIS A 541 29.56 19.75 -6.14
N GLU A 542 30.16 19.90 -4.98
CA GLU A 542 29.49 19.72 -3.69
C GLU A 542 29.14 21.08 -3.07
N SER A 543 28.02 21.13 -2.36
CA SER A 543 27.62 22.26 -1.55
C SER A 543 28.10 22.14 -0.10
N LEU A 544 28.36 23.26 0.54
CA LEU A 544 28.48 23.40 1.97
C LEU A 544 27.21 24.05 2.50
N GLN A 545 26.51 23.38 3.38
CA GLN A 545 25.24 23.83 3.90
C GLN A 545 25.34 24.06 5.40
N ILE A 546 24.86 25.21 5.85
CA ILE A 546 24.71 25.52 7.27
C ILE A 546 23.23 25.59 7.58
N ALA A 547 22.80 24.75 8.48
CA ALA A 547 21.41 24.70 8.93
C ALA A 547 21.29 24.99 10.43
N SER A 548 20.16 25.55 10.84
CA SER A 548 19.79 25.67 12.23
C SER A 548 18.35 25.24 12.42
N VAL A 549 18.12 24.38 13.40
CA VAL A 549 16.80 23.89 13.81
C VAL A 549 16.62 24.15 15.30
N ASP A 550 15.37 24.33 15.72
CA ASP A 550 15.06 24.51 17.12
C ASP A 550 15.01 23.18 17.89
N GLU A 551 14.82 23.28 19.21
CA GLU A 551 14.81 22.12 20.11
C GLU A 551 13.66 21.14 19.81
N GLY A 552 12.54 21.62 19.26
CA GLY A 552 11.37 20.83 18.85
C GLY A 552 11.71 19.90 17.70
N GLN A 553 12.39 20.42 16.70
CA GLN A 553 12.79 19.70 15.50
C GLN A 553 14.01 18.80 15.70
N LEU A 554 14.85 19.11 16.69
CA LEU A 554 16.09 18.35 16.93
C LEU A 554 15.84 16.84 17.10
N ARG A 555 14.66 16.45 17.59
CA ARG A 555 14.29 15.02 17.73
C ARG A 555 14.17 14.30 16.40
N THR A 556 13.82 15.00 15.34
CA THR A 556 13.70 14.45 14.00
C THR A 556 15.07 14.13 13.40
N TYR A 557 16.03 15.00 13.62
CA TYR A 557 17.37 14.85 13.05
C TYR A 557 18.31 14.00 13.90
N ALA A 558 18.13 13.98 15.21
CA ALA A 558 18.98 13.22 16.12
C ALA A 558 18.19 12.75 17.37
N PRO A 559 17.35 11.72 17.26
CA PRO A 559 16.51 11.21 18.34
C PRO A 559 17.33 10.65 19.52
N ASP A 560 18.49 10.10 19.27
CA ASP A 560 19.31 9.34 20.22
C ASP A 560 20.42 10.16 20.90
N LEU A 561 20.45 11.50 20.75
CA LEU A 561 21.46 12.34 21.39
C LEU A 561 21.38 12.27 22.92
N SER A 562 22.54 12.16 23.52
CA SER A 562 22.68 12.25 25.00
C SER A 562 22.28 13.64 25.49
N LYS A 563 22.04 13.77 26.80
CA LYS A 563 21.76 15.08 27.42
C LYS A 563 22.94 16.03 27.32
N GLU A 564 24.14 15.50 27.36
CA GLU A 564 25.40 16.27 27.27
C GLU A 564 25.60 16.81 25.87
N ASP A 565 25.34 16.00 24.85
CA ASP A 565 25.45 16.39 23.45
C ASP A 565 24.38 17.44 23.08
N LYS A 566 23.14 17.27 23.56
CA LYS A 566 22.08 18.29 23.41
C LYS A 566 22.47 19.61 24.04
N GLN A 567 23.13 19.58 25.18
CA GLN A 567 23.60 20.79 25.83
C GLN A 567 24.73 21.44 25.03
N ALA A 568 25.70 20.64 24.54
CA ALA A 568 26.79 21.15 23.71
C ALA A 568 26.28 21.80 22.41
N LEU A 569 25.24 21.21 21.78
CA LEU A 569 24.59 21.81 20.63
C LEU A 569 23.92 23.15 21.00
N LYS A 570 23.19 23.19 22.11
CA LYS A 570 22.52 24.40 22.61
C LYS A 570 23.49 25.51 22.96
N ASP A 571 24.65 25.17 23.52
CA ASP A 571 25.70 26.12 23.89
C ASP A 571 26.56 26.58 22.68
N GLY A 572 26.29 26.09 21.49
CA GLY A 572 27.01 26.39 20.23
C GLY A 572 28.46 25.86 20.24
N THR A 573 28.76 24.85 21.03
CA THR A 573 30.07 24.17 21.08
C THR A 573 30.03 22.81 20.33
N GLY A 574 28.83 22.32 19.98
CA GLY A 574 28.58 21.12 19.25
C GLY A 574 27.83 21.38 17.93
N CYS A 575 27.97 20.45 16.98
CA CYS A 575 27.18 20.42 15.75
C CYS A 575 26.77 19.00 15.38
N LEU A 576 25.73 18.86 14.56
CA LEU A 576 25.42 17.62 13.87
C LEU A 576 25.91 17.73 12.44
N ILE A 577 26.39 16.61 11.93
CA ILE A 577 26.77 16.48 10.51
C ILE A 577 25.78 15.55 9.82
N GLN A 578 25.16 16.02 8.77
CA GLN A 578 24.41 15.18 7.87
C GLN A 578 25.39 14.52 6.91
N ASN A 579 25.44 13.19 6.94
CA ASN A 579 26.17 12.43 5.95
C ASN A 579 25.32 12.32 4.68
N PRO A 580 25.78 12.79 3.53
CA PRO A 580 25.06 12.61 2.28
C PRO A 580 24.92 11.12 1.95
N ILE A 581 23.81 10.77 1.34
CA ILE A 581 23.62 9.42 0.80
C ILE A 581 24.58 9.29 -0.39
N PRO A 582 25.45 8.28 -0.43
CA PRO A 582 26.33 8.07 -1.55
C PRO A 582 25.51 7.90 -2.84
N PHE A 583 25.81 8.66 -3.84
CA PHE A 583 25.21 8.48 -5.17
C PHE A 583 26.22 8.83 -6.24
N SER A 584 26.03 8.30 -7.45
CA SER A 584 26.81 8.63 -8.63
C SER A 584 25.87 9.05 -9.75
N TYR A 585 26.23 10.13 -10.44
CA TYR A 585 25.55 10.59 -11.63
C TYR A 585 26.60 10.96 -12.67
N GLY A 586 26.70 10.17 -13.72
CA GLY A 586 27.77 10.30 -14.68
C GLY A 586 29.15 10.15 -14.02
N ASP A 587 30.03 11.12 -14.25
CA ASP A 587 31.36 11.16 -13.62
C ASP A 587 31.38 11.82 -12.23
N THR A 588 30.20 12.27 -11.74
CA THR A 588 30.06 12.93 -10.45
C THR A 588 29.66 11.91 -9.40
N SER A 589 30.46 11.79 -8.34
CA SER A 589 30.15 10.96 -7.19
C SER A 589 30.18 11.78 -5.91
N ILE A 590 29.15 11.63 -5.08
CA ILE A 590 29.09 12.22 -3.74
C ILE A 590 29.39 11.10 -2.75
N GLN A 591 30.39 11.32 -1.93
CA GLN A 591 30.80 10.38 -0.91
C GLN A 591 30.41 10.89 0.47
N GLN A 592 30.28 9.95 1.42
CA GLN A 592 30.10 10.32 2.81
C GLN A 592 31.29 11.11 3.33
N THR A 593 31.03 12.02 4.26
CA THR A 593 32.11 12.74 4.96
C THR A 593 32.95 11.75 5.77
N ASN A 594 34.25 12.05 5.88
CA ASN A 594 35.14 11.28 6.77
C ASN A 594 35.01 11.70 8.24
N LEU A 595 34.08 12.59 8.59
CA LEU A 595 33.85 13.10 9.93
C LEU A 595 33.18 12.05 10.81
N ALA A 596 33.66 11.90 12.02
CA ALA A 596 33.12 11.02 13.03
C ALA A 596 32.66 11.79 14.27
N VAL A 597 31.79 11.19 15.06
CA VAL A 597 31.40 11.77 16.36
C VAL A 597 32.64 11.92 17.25
N GLY A 598 32.85 13.13 17.78
CA GLY A 598 34.00 13.49 18.58
C GLY A 598 35.07 14.27 17.82
N ASP A 599 35.00 14.34 16.48
CA ASP A 599 35.88 15.19 15.70
C ASP A 599 35.59 16.68 15.95
N THR A 600 36.57 17.51 15.67
CA THR A 600 36.45 18.97 15.82
C THR A 600 36.62 19.60 14.46
N ILE A 601 35.69 20.47 14.08
CA ILE A 601 35.72 21.27 12.86
C ILE A 601 35.86 22.75 13.20
N ARG A 602 36.51 23.51 12.35
CA ARG A 602 36.62 24.95 12.50
C ARG A 602 35.54 25.66 11.66
N LEU A 603 34.72 26.45 12.34
CA LEU A 603 33.73 27.34 11.73
C LEU A 603 33.95 28.77 12.18
N GLY A 604 34.47 29.59 11.32
CA GLY A 604 34.95 30.91 11.68
C GLY A 604 36.17 30.82 12.60
N ASP A 605 36.12 31.51 13.72
CA ASP A 605 37.14 31.48 14.78
C ASP A 605 36.86 30.42 15.85
N LYS A 606 35.76 29.69 15.78
CA LYS A 606 35.32 28.67 16.76
C LYS A 606 35.69 27.24 16.33
N ALA A 607 36.12 26.45 17.30
CA ALA A 607 36.30 25.02 17.16
C ALA A 607 35.05 24.31 17.69
N ILE A 608 34.33 23.59 16.85
CA ILE A 608 33.04 22.99 17.13
C ILE A 608 33.19 21.46 17.10
N CYS A 609 32.66 20.78 18.11
CA CYS A 609 32.71 19.32 18.21
C CYS A 609 31.54 18.70 17.44
N VAL A 610 31.79 17.64 16.65
CA VAL A 610 30.76 16.82 16.03
C VAL A 610 30.14 15.94 17.11
N VAL A 611 28.93 16.26 17.56
CA VAL A 611 28.23 15.53 18.63
C VAL A 611 27.33 14.42 18.11
N GLY A 612 27.04 14.40 16.82
CA GLY A 612 26.23 13.36 16.19
C GLY A 612 26.27 13.41 14.68
N LEU A 613 25.91 12.30 14.08
CA LEU A 613 25.70 12.15 12.64
C LEU A 613 24.23 11.87 12.38
N THR A 614 23.70 12.47 11.33
CA THR A 614 22.31 12.23 10.87
C THR A 614 22.26 11.84 9.41
N ASN A 615 21.31 10.96 9.04
CA ASN A 615 21.04 10.61 7.65
C ASN A 615 19.89 11.46 7.08
N THR A 616 19.30 12.34 7.90
CA THR A 616 18.20 13.21 7.50
C THR A 616 18.74 14.62 7.28
N ALA A 617 18.53 15.15 6.09
CA ALA A 617 18.90 16.52 5.76
C ALA A 617 17.82 17.51 6.24
N VAL A 618 18.26 18.70 6.61
CA VAL A 618 17.38 19.85 6.75
C VAL A 618 17.10 20.38 5.34
N THR A 619 15.84 20.46 4.98
CA THR A 619 15.38 20.92 3.67
C THR A 619 14.37 22.05 3.86
N ILE A 620 14.14 22.83 2.84
CA ILE A 620 13.10 23.87 2.80
C ILE A 620 12.04 23.42 1.78
N ASN A 621 10.78 23.51 2.15
CA ASN A 621 9.65 23.08 1.30
C ASN A 621 9.77 21.61 0.82
N ASN A 622 10.34 20.75 1.67
CA ASN A 622 10.68 19.37 1.28
C ASN A 622 11.51 19.28 -0.03
N ALA A 623 11.90 20.40 -0.60
CA ALA A 623 12.82 20.49 -1.72
C ALA A 623 14.24 20.57 -1.16
N GLY A 624 15.08 19.65 -1.54
CA GLY A 624 16.45 19.70 -1.11
C GLY A 624 17.11 18.38 -1.35
N PHE A 625 17.93 18.38 -2.33
CA PHE A 625 18.86 17.33 -2.59
C PHE A 625 20.19 17.78 -1.98
N THR A 626 20.66 17.08 -0.96
CA THR A 626 21.93 17.41 -0.35
C THR A 626 23.06 16.78 -1.15
N ASN A 627 23.66 17.57 -2.01
CA ASN A 627 24.81 17.17 -2.82
C ASN A 627 26.17 17.50 -2.16
N GLY A 628 26.23 17.57 -0.84
CA GLY A 628 27.44 17.94 -0.14
C GLY A 628 27.33 17.73 1.36
N VAL A 629 28.03 18.56 2.14
CA VAL A 629 28.07 18.45 3.60
C VAL A 629 27.11 19.47 4.21
N GLN A 630 26.20 18.98 5.06
CA GLN A 630 25.33 19.87 5.85
C GLN A 630 25.71 19.81 7.32
N ILE A 631 25.89 20.98 7.90
CA ILE A 631 26.24 21.19 9.29
C ILE A 631 25.05 21.83 9.99
N ILE A 632 24.49 21.14 10.97
CA ILE A 632 23.37 21.63 11.77
C ILE A 632 23.92 22.20 13.08
N VAL A 633 23.66 23.48 13.33
CA VAL A 633 24.13 24.25 14.48
C VAL A 633 22.95 24.88 15.22
N ASN A 634 23.21 25.52 16.38
CA ASN A 634 22.19 26.33 17.03
C ASN A 634 21.99 27.68 16.33
N GLY A 635 20.87 28.37 16.61
CA GLY A 635 20.54 29.64 15.98
C GLY A 635 21.53 30.75 16.24
N GLU A 636 22.15 30.83 17.45
CA GLU A 636 23.14 31.86 17.79
C GLU A 636 24.44 31.68 16.99
N LEU A 637 24.89 30.43 16.80
CA LEU A 637 26.08 30.17 16.00
C LEU A 637 25.79 30.39 14.51
N TYR A 638 24.59 30.02 14.03
CA TYR A 638 24.17 30.34 12.67
C TYR A 638 24.24 31.83 12.38
N SER A 639 23.58 32.67 13.21
CA SER A 639 23.60 34.12 13.07
C SER A 639 25.00 34.69 13.17
N TYR A 640 25.85 34.15 14.06
CA TYR A 640 27.24 34.57 14.17
C TYR A 640 28.06 34.29 12.90
N LEU A 641 27.87 33.11 12.28
CA LEU A 641 28.61 32.69 11.09
C LEU A 641 28.20 33.48 9.84
N LEU A 642 26.91 33.69 9.69
CA LEU A 642 26.33 34.23 8.46
C LEU A 642 25.99 35.72 8.51
N GLY A 643 25.91 36.30 9.74
CA GLY A 643 25.47 37.67 9.90
C GLY A 643 24.00 37.91 9.55
N ASP A 644 23.21 36.83 9.49
CA ASP A 644 21.80 36.84 9.12
C ASP A 644 20.95 36.23 10.22
N ASP A 645 19.90 36.97 10.64
CA ASP A 645 18.93 36.54 11.66
C ASP A 645 17.59 36.11 11.04
N SER A 646 17.47 36.04 9.72
CA SER A 646 16.23 35.63 9.03
C SER A 646 15.99 34.14 9.16
N TYR A 647 14.74 33.74 8.97
CA TYR A 647 14.30 32.37 9.00
C TYR A 647 13.86 31.91 7.59
N SER A 648 14.24 30.71 7.22
CA SER A 648 13.84 30.14 5.94
C SER A 648 12.45 29.52 6.01
N GLU A 649 12.15 28.91 7.15
CA GLU A 649 10.89 28.18 7.35
C GLU A 649 10.42 28.26 8.80
N ILE A 650 9.12 28.44 9.00
CA ILE A 650 8.49 28.60 10.31
C ILE A 650 7.28 27.65 10.36
N TYR A 651 7.14 26.94 11.46
CA TYR A 651 6.08 25.97 11.68
C TYR A 651 5.26 26.34 12.92
N PRO A 652 4.18 27.14 12.75
CA PRO A 652 3.26 27.44 13.84
C PRO A 652 2.35 26.26 14.12
N THR A 653 2.15 25.97 15.40
CA THR A 653 1.14 25.05 15.93
C THR A 653 0.04 25.85 16.58
N LEU A 654 -1.22 25.59 16.23
CA LEU A 654 -2.36 26.29 16.81
C LEU A 654 -2.81 25.65 18.13
N ARG A 655 -3.43 26.45 18.97
CA ARG A 655 -4.14 25.97 20.16
C ARG A 655 -5.37 25.12 19.77
N GLU A 656 -5.71 24.13 20.57
CA GLU A 656 -6.80 23.16 20.31
C GLU A 656 -8.14 23.79 19.93
N ASN A 657 -8.42 25.01 20.37
CA ASN A 657 -9.68 25.71 20.13
C ASN A 657 -9.53 26.96 19.26
N ALA A 658 -8.43 27.11 18.56
CA ALA A 658 -8.19 28.26 17.70
C ALA A 658 -9.11 28.19 16.46
N ASP A 659 -9.59 29.35 16.02
CA ASP A 659 -10.32 29.49 14.76
C ASP A 659 -9.31 29.48 13.61
N ALA A 660 -9.24 28.35 12.93
CA ALA A 660 -8.26 28.13 11.83
C ALA A 660 -8.55 29.07 10.65
N ASP A 661 -9.81 29.25 10.27
CA ASP A 661 -10.18 30.10 9.13
C ASP A 661 -9.82 31.57 9.38
N ALA A 662 -10.02 32.03 10.64
CA ALA A 662 -9.60 33.37 11.03
C ALA A 662 -8.07 33.52 11.05
N PHE A 663 -7.36 32.48 11.46
CA PHE A 663 -5.89 32.46 11.46
C PHE A 663 -5.35 32.46 10.03
N GLU A 664 -5.89 31.65 9.14
CA GLU A 664 -5.49 31.57 7.74
C GLU A 664 -5.68 32.90 7.02
N SER A 665 -6.83 33.54 7.23
CA SER A 665 -7.09 34.89 6.69
C SER A 665 -6.12 35.96 7.23
N TRP A 666 -5.71 35.84 8.49
CA TRP A 666 -4.68 36.69 9.08
C TRP A 666 -3.30 36.37 8.50
N LEU A 667 -3.01 35.09 8.30
CA LEU A 667 -1.72 34.60 7.78
C LEU A 667 -1.52 35.03 6.32
N ASP A 668 -2.56 35.02 5.49
CA ASP A 668 -2.53 35.57 4.13
C ASP A 668 -2.06 37.03 4.12
N ASN A 669 -2.65 37.85 4.99
CA ASN A 669 -2.24 39.26 5.11
C ASN A 669 -0.81 39.39 5.63
N TRP A 670 -0.45 38.59 6.62
CA TRP A 670 0.89 38.61 7.21
C TRP A 670 1.97 38.18 6.20
N CYS A 671 1.74 37.13 5.41
CA CYS A 671 2.64 36.68 4.35
C CYS A 671 2.77 37.75 3.22
N SER A 672 1.67 38.43 2.89
CA SER A 672 1.71 39.47 1.85
C SER A 672 2.59 40.69 2.20
N GLU A 673 2.82 40.93 3.51
CA GLU A 673 3.73 41.93 4.01
C GLU A 673 5.23 41.54 3.92
N GLN A 674 5.49 40.21 3.73
CA GLN A 674 6.83 39.63 3.66
C GLN A 674 7.12 39.16 2.23
N PRO A 675 7.98 39.85 1.45
CA PRO A 675 8.25 39.45 0.07
C PRO A 675 8.75 37.99 -0.05
N GLY A 676 8.19 37.25 -0.99
CA GLY A 676 8.58 35.85 -1.24
C GLY A 676 8.12 34.85 -0.18
N THR A 677 7.25 35.26 0.73
CA THR A 677 6.72 34.37 1.77
C THR A 677 5.38 33.78 1.36
N HIS A 678 5.24 32.49 1.49
CA HIS A 678 3.99 31.75 1.29
C HIS A 678 3.78 30.73 2.44
N TRP A 679 2.58 30.21 2.56
CA TRP A 679 2.25 29.23 3.60
C TRP A 679 1.51 28.01 3.04
N LEU A 680 1.65 26.89 3.74
CA LEU A 680 0.99 25.63 3.47
C LEU A 680 0.30 25.13 4.73
N SER A 681 -0.91 24.60 4.59
CA SER A 681 -1.63 23.99 5.71
C SER A 681 -1.33 22.49 5.77
N TYR A 682 -0.60 22.07 6.77
CA TYR A 682 -0.41 20.64 7.06
C TYR A 682 -1.60 20.02 7.80
N ARG A 683 -2.40 20.85 8.44
CA ARG A 683 -3.63 20.43 9.12
C ARG A 683 -4.61 19.83 8.13
N GLN A 684 -4.87 20.49 7.01
CA GLN A 684 -5.73 19.97 5.96
C GLN A 684 -5.16 18.68 5.37
N SER A 685 -3.89 18.64 5.03
CA SER A 685 -3.21 17.44 4.53
C SER A 685 -3.24 16.29 5.53
N SER A 686 -3.13 16.59 6.83
CA SER A 686 -3.21 15.58 7.89
C SER A 686 -4.63 15.01 8.02
N ASP A 687 -5.66 15.84 7.96
CA ASP A 687 -7.06 15.43 8.03
C ASP A 687 -7.44 14.62 6.80
N GLU A 688 -7.02 15.02 5.61
CA GLU A 688 -7.23 14.30 4.34
C GLU A 688 -6.54 12.94 4.33
N MET A 689 -5.30 12.86 4.81
CA MET A 689 -4.62 11.58 4.98
C MET A 689 -5.30 10.71 6.05
N ALA A 690 -5.70 11.26 7.17
CA ALA A 690 -6.41 10.52 8.22
C ALA A 690 -7.73 9.95 7.72
N GLU A 691 -8.48 10.70 6.90
CA GLU A 691 -9.67 10.21 6.21
C GLU A 691 -9.34 9.06 5.26
N SER A 692 -8.29 9.19 4.45
CA SER A 692 -7.87 8.15 3.52
C SER A 692 -7.48 6.85 4.23
N PHE A 693 -6.78 6.95 5.33
CA PHE A 693 -6.44 5.79 6.17
C PHE A 693 -7.68 5.18 6.84
N ALA A 694 -8.64 5.99 7.27
CA ALA A 694 -9.91 5.52 7.82
C ALA A 694 -10.68 4.65 6.81
N GLN A 695 -10.53 4.93 5.54
CA GLN A 695 -11.20 4.23 4.45
C GLN A 695 -10.56 2.89 4.13
N VAL A 696 -9.25 2.83 4.04
CA VAL A 696 -8.53 1.56 3.90
C VAL A 696 -8.81 0.66 5.12
N LYS A 697 -8.88 1.25 6.30
CA LYS A 697 -9.29 0.60 7.54
C LYS A 697 -10.71 0.04 7.45
N MET A 698 -11.66 0.80 6.89
CA MET A 698 -13.03 0.33 6.64
C MET A 698 -13.06 -0.87 5.69
N LEU A 699 -12.30 -0.84 4.59
CA LEU A 699 -12.18 -1.97 3.66
C LEU A 699 -11.67 -3.23 4.37
N CYS A 700 -10.63 -3.10 5.19
CA CYS A 700 -10.10 -4.19 6.00
C CYS A 700 -11.15 -4.73 6.99
N TRP A 701 -11.94 -3.86 7.62
CA TRP A 701 -13.03 -4.26 8.51
C TRP A 701 -14.11 -5.07 7.79
N VAL A 702 -14.46 -4.72 6.55
CA VAL A 702 -15.39 -5.49 5.72
C VAL A 702 -14.84 -6.89 5.47
N LEU A 703 -13.57 -7.03 5.12
CA LEU A 703 -12.92 -8.34 4.95
C LEU A 703 -12.90 -9.14 6.26
N ILE A 704 -12.58 -8.50 7.38
CA ILE A 704 -12.61 -9.10 8.71
C ILE A 704 -13.99 -9.62 9.06
N ALA A 705 -15.04 -8.80 8.82
CA ALA A 705 -16.42 -9.20 9.05
C ALA A 705 -16.82 -10.42 8.22
N PHE A 706 -16.41 -10.48 6.96
CA PHE A 706 -16.66 -11.61 6.07
C PHE A 706 -16.01 -12.90 6.58
N ILE A 707 -14.74 -12.82 7.00
CA ILE A 707 -14.01 -13.96 7.59
C ILE A 707 -14.64 -14.38 8.90
N GLY A 708 -15.10 -13.43 9.70
CA GLY A 708 -15.84 -13.66 10.94
C GLY A 708 -17.13 -14.46 10.70
N VAL A 709 -17.91 -14.09 9.69
CA VAL A 709 -19.15 -14.82 9.30
C VAL A 709 -18.82 -16.26 8.89
N ILE A 710 -17.78 -16.47 8.07
CA ILE A 710 -17.32 -17.82 7.68
C ILE A 710 -16.93 -18.63 8.92
N GLY A 711 -16.20 -18.02 9.85
CA GLY A 711 -15.80 -18.64 11.13
C GLY A 711 -17.03 -19.08 11.97
N VAL A 712 -17.99 -18.19 12.15
CA VAL A 712 -19.23 -18.45 12.90
C VAL A 712 -20.05 -19.58 12.24
N LEU A 713 -20.23 -19.53 10.91
CA LEU A 713 -20.95 -20.58 10.18
C LEU A 713 -20.27 -21.95 10.34
N ASN A 714 -18.93 -21.98 10.33
CA ASN A 714 -18.19 -23.21 10.56
C ASN A 714 -18.40 -23.77 11.98
N ILE A 715 -18.42 -22.90 12.99
CA ILE A 715 -18.69 -23.31 14.39
C ILE A 715 -20.10 -23.86 14.50
N ILE A 716 -21.10 -23.12 14.02
CA ILE A 716 -22.50 -23.53 14.04
C ILE A 716 -22.68 -24.91 13.41
N ASN A 717 -22.10 -25.08 12.21
CA ASN A 717 -22.16 -26.34 11.49
C ASN A 717 -21.49 -27.49 12.25
N THR A 718 -20.33 -27.24 12.86
CA THR A 718 -19.60 -28.25 13.64
C THR A 718 -20.35 -28.62 14.90
N VAL A 719 -20.86 -27.67 15.64
CA VAL A 719 -21.63 -27.89 16.86
C VAL A 719 -22.94 -28.59 16.55
N TYR A 720 -23.67 -28.15 15.52
CA TYR A 720 -24.90 -28.79 15.06
C TYR A 720 -24.66 -30.26 14.71
N SER A 721 -23.62 -30.58 13.98
CA SER A 721 -23.24 -31.92 13.62
C SER A 721 -22.81 -32.74 14.84
N ASN A 722 -22.02 -32.18 15.76
CA ASN A 722 -21.60 -32.86 16.99
C ASN A 722 -22.80 -33.28 17.80
N ILE A 723 -23.78 -32.44 17.92
CA ILE A 723 -24.97 -32.66 18.68
C ILE A 723 -25.82 -33.75 18.02
N HIS A 724 -26.11 -33.63 16.72
CA HIS A 724 -26.91 -34.61 15.97
C HIS A 724 -26.29 -36.02 15.93
N THR A 725 -24.97 -36.13 15.87
CA THR A 725 -24.29 -37.45 15.89
C THR A 725 -24.28 -38.10 17.29
N ARG A 726 -24.66 -37.36 18.32
CA ARG A 726 -24.65 -37.80 19.72
C ARG A 726 -26.02 -37.72 20.39
N VAL A 727 -27.10 -37.53 19.59
CA VAL A 727 -28.46 -37.44 20.12
C VAL A 727 -28.80 -38.64 21.02
N GLY A 728 -28.47 -39.88 20.61
CA GLY A 728 -28.69 -41.08 21.45
C GLY A 728 -27.87 -41.10 22.74
N GLU A 729 -26.59 -40.64 22.72
CA GLU A 729 -25.81 -40.51 23.94
C GLU A 729 -26.38 -39.46 24.88
N ILE A 730 -26.84 -38.34 24.31
CA ILE A 730 -27.47 -37.23 25.04
C ILE A 730 -28.80 -37.72 25.68
N GLY A 731 -29.60 -38.47 24.91
CA GLY A 731 -30.84 -39.08 25.39
C GLY A 731 -30.58 -40.03 26.56
N MET A 732 -29.59 -40.91 26.45
CA MET A 732 -29.19 -41.84 27.56
C MET A 732 -28.71 -41.06 28.79
N GLN A 733 -27.90 -39.98 28.63
CA GLN A 733 -27.42 -39.15 29.76
C GLN A 733 -28.58 -38.44 30.47
N ARG A 734 -29.56 -37.94 29.72
CA ARG A 734 -30.77 -37.37 30.31
C ARG A 734 -31.64 -38.43 31.02
N ALA A 735 -31.71 -39.64 30.46
CA ALA A 735 -32.42 -40.75 31.09
C ALA A 735 -31.76 -41.20 32.41
N ILE A 736 -30.45 -41.13 32.53
CA ILE A 736 -29.70 -41.46 33.77
C ILE A 736 -29.75 -40.28 34.79
N GLY A 737 -30.39 -39.14 34.46
CA GLY A 737 -30.60 -38.04 35.39
C GLY A 737 -29.77 -36.77 35.14
N MET A 738 -29.07 -36.64 34.01
CA MET A 738 -28.37 -35.41 33.68
C MET A 738 -29.38 -34.29 33.40
N SER A 739 -29.28 -33.20 34.15
CA SER A 739 -30.17 -32.04 33.97
C SER A 739 -29.89 -31.30 32.64
N ALA A 740 -30.90 -30.67 32.06
CA ALA A 740 -30.76 -29.86 30.86
C ALA A 740 -29.73 -28.72 31.10
N ALA A 741 -29.64 -28.16 32.31
CA ALA A 741 -28.70 -27.12 32.65
C ALA A 741 -27.24 -27.60 32.63
N SER A 742 -26.97 -28.80 33.13
CA SER A 742 -25.63 -29.44 33.10
C SER A 742 -25.23 -29.75 31.66
N LEU A 743 -26.17 -30.24 30.84
CA LEU A 743 -25.95 -30.42 29.40
C LEU A 743 -25.56 -29.13 28.71
N TYR A 744 -26.30 -28.04 28.95
CA TYR A 744 -25.98 -26.70 28.43
C TYR A 744 -24.59 -26.25 28.83
N LYS A 745 -24.24 -26.34 30.13
CA LYS A 745 -22.92 -25.99 30.63
C LYS A 745 -21.81 -26.80 29.98
N THR A 746 -22.03 -28.08 29.78
CA THR A 746 -21.02 -28.94 29.12
C THR A 746 -20.70 -28.49 27.70
N PHE A 747 -21.73 -28.22 26.91
CA PHE A 747 -21.49 -27.75 25.52
C PHE A 747 -20.93 -26.32 25.44
N LEU A 748 -21.33 -25.43 26.36
CA LEU A 748 -20.73 -24.11 26.47
C LEU A 748 -19.24 -24.22 26.83
N TRP A 749 -18.86 -25.10 27.74
CA TRP A 749 -17.44 -25.37 28.02
C TRP A 749 -16.70 -25.94 26.80
N GLU A 750 -17.37 -26.80 26.01
CA GLU A 750 -16.81 -27.31 24.75
C GLU A 750 -16.53 -26.17 23.78
N GLY A 751 -17.49 -25.24 23.59
CA GLY A 751 -17.32 -24.02 22.79
C GLY A 751 -16.22 -23.12 23.32
N ALA A 752 -16.16 -22.90 24.64
CA ALA A 752 -15.10 -22.08 25.26
C ALA A 752 -13.71 -22.69 25.02
N TYR A 753 -13.56 -24.01 25.14
CA TYR A 753 -12.28 -24.67 24.85
C TYR A 753 -11.88 -24.51 23.37
N TYR A 754 -12.81 -24.58 22.41
CA TYR A 754 -12.51 -24.30 21.00
C TYR A 754 -11.96 -22.90 20.84
N GLY A 755 -12.62 -21.89 21.41
CA GLY A 755 -12.19 -20.50 21.36
C GLY A 755 -10.82 -20.28 21.99
N ILE A 756 -10.58 -20.78 23.20
CA ILE A 756 -9.32 -20.60 23.92
C ILE A 756 -8.14 -21.24 23.16
N PHE A 757 -8.28 -22.51 22.73
CA PHE A 757 -7.20 -23.17 22.01
C PHE A 757 -6.91 -22.51 20.66
N ALA A 758 -7.96 -22.07 19.96
CA ALA A 758 -7.83 -21.37 18.70
C ALA A 758 -7.17 -20.00 18.87
N SER A 759 -7.53 -19.27 19.95
CA SER A 759 -6.94 -17.95 20.23
C SER A 759 -5.44 -18.04 20.52
N VAL A 760 -5.01 -19.01 21.31
CA VAL A 760 -3.58 -19.17 21.64
C VAL A 760 -2.76 -19.50 20.38
N ILE A 761 -3.21 -20.47 19.59
CA ILE A 761 -2.47 -20.87 18.38
C ILE A 761 -2.59 -19.79 17.30
N GLY A 762 -3.77 -19.19 17.14
CA GLY A 762 -4.05 -18.14 16.17
C GLY A 762 -3.26 -16.85 16.44
N ALA A 763 -3.07 -16.50 17.72
CA ALA A 763 -2.22 -15.37 18.12
C ALA A 763 -0.76 -15.57 17.70
N VAL A 764 -0.22 -16.76 17.92
CA VAL A 764 1.17 -17.07 17.52
C VAL A 764 1.34 -17.01 16.00
N LEU A 765 0.44 -17.64 15.25
CA LEU A 765 0.50 -17.61 13.79
C LEU A 765 0.18 -16.22 13.24
N GLY A 766 -0.73 -15.50 13.88
CA GLY A 766 -1.05 -14.10 13.54
C GLY A 766 0.17 -13.20 13.71
N TYR A 767 0.90 -13.33 14.81
CA TYR A 767 2.14 -12.58 15.02
C TYR A 767 3.22 -12.90 13.97
N VAL A 768 3.37 -14.16 13.59
CA VAL A 768 4.27 -14.52 12.47
C VAL A 768 3.85 -13.80 11.18
N CYS A 769 2.55 -13.74 10.88
CA CYS A 769 2.06 -12.99 9.72
C CYS A 769 2.34 -11.47 9.85
N CYS A 770 2.25 -10.91 11.06
CA CYS A 770 2.56 -9.49 11.30
C CYS A 770 4.03 -9.16 10.98
N ILE A 771 4.97 -10.08 11.23
CA ILE A 771 6.38 -9.91 10.84
C ILE A 771 6.52 -9.76 9.31
N PHE A 772 5.83 -10.60 8.54
CA PHE A 772 5.84 -10.50 7.07
C PHE A 772 5.15 -9.23 6.57
N VAL A 773 4.07 -8.82 7.24
CA VAL A 773 3.38 -7.55 6.91
C VAL A 773 4.27 -6.35 7.25
N GLY A 774 4.99 -6.39 8.38
CA GLY A 774 5.96 -5.36 8.77
C GLY A 774 7.14 -5.27 7.80
N ALA A 775 7.64 -6.42 7.35
CA ALA A 775 8.70 -6.47 6.35
C ALA A 775 8.31 -5.81 5.01
N ALA A 776 7.01 -5.77 4.69
CA ALA A 776 6.52 -5.06 3.50
C ALA A 776 6.71 -3.53 3.57
N LYS A 777 6.92 -2.96 4.77
CA LYS A 777 7.20 -1.52 4.96
C LYS A 777 8.70 -1.21 4.95
N THR A 778 9.52 -2.11 5.47
CA THR A 778 10.96 -1.86 5.73
C THR A 778 11.89 -2.63 4.79
N ASP A 779 11.34 -3.42 3.87
CA ASP A 779 12.04 -4.37 2.99
C ASP A 779 13.02 -5.31 3.73
N THR A 780 12.95 -5.36 5.05
CA THR A 780 13.78 -6.21 5.92
C THR A 780 12.92 -6.99 6.91
N LEU A 781 13.28 -8.26 7.17
CA LEU A 781 12.62 -9.07 8.19
C LEU A 781 13.09 -8.63 9.58
N GLN A 782 12.31 -7.76 10.22
CA GLN A 782 12.54 -7.32 11.60
C GLN A 782 11.44 -7.80 12.53
N LEU A 783 11.75 -7.97 13.81
CA LEU A 783 10.76 -8.28 14.84
C LEU A 783 9.89 -7.04 15.09
N VAL A 784 8.63 -7.12 14.70
CA VAL A 784 7.64 -6.07 14.94
C VAL A 784 7.13 -6.15 16.39
N THR A 785 6.74 -5.03 16.95
CA THR A 785 6.09 -4.97 18.26
C THR A 785 4.85 -5.86 18.28
N VAL A 786 4.66 -6.65 19.34
CA VAL A 786 3.53 -7.58 19.45
C VAL A 786 2.22 -6.78 19.48
N PRO A 787 1.28 -7.02 18.53
CA PRO A 787 -0.01 -6.31 18.51
C PRO A 787 -0.98 -6.84 19.58
N VAL A 788 -0.68 -6.52 20.85
CA VAL A 788 -1.38 -7.08 22.00
C VAL A 788 -2.88 -6.81 21.96
N MET A 789 -3.30 -5.60 21.57
CA MET A 789 -4.71 -5.23 21.49
C MET A 789 -5.45 -6.04 20.42
N ALA A 790 -4.90 -6.17 19.22
CA ALA A 790 -5.48 -6.99 18.15
C ALA A 790 -5.62 -8.47 18.56
N ILE A 791 -4.65 -9.00 19.31
CA ILE A 791 -4.69 -10.38 19.82
C ILE A 791 -5.79 -10.54 20.86
N ILE A 792 -5.96 -9.57 21.77
CA ILE A 792 -7.02 -9.59 22.79
C ILE A 792 -8.39 -9.49 22.13
N GLU A 793 -8.58 -8.57 21.21
CA GLU A 793 -9.82 -8.40 20.45
C GLU A 793 -10.18 -9.68 19.69
N ALA A 794 -9.23 -10.26 18.96
CA ALA A 794 -9.41 -11.52 18.25
C ALA A 794 -9.83 -12.67 19.19
N ALA A 795 -9.20 -12.75 20.36
CA ALA A 795 -9.50 -13.78 21.35
C ALA A 795 -10.92 -13.60 21.93
N VAL A 796 -11.28 -12.37 22.30
CA VAL A 796 -12.61 -12.06 22.84
C VAL A 796 -13.70 -12.34 21.82
N VAL A 797 -13.54 -11.85 20.59
CA VAL A 797 -14.49 -12.06 19.48
C VAL A 797 -14.63 -13.56 19.16
N SER A 798 -13.51 -14.29 19.10
CA SER A 798 -13.53 -15.73 18.83
C SER A 798 -14.23 -16.53 19.93
N ILE A 799 -13.94 -16.24 21.19
CA ILE A 799 -14.58 -16.93 22.32
C ILE A 799 -16.08 -16.60 22.34
N ALA A 800 -16.45 -15.33 22.15
CA ALA A 800 -17.86 -14.91 22.10
C ALA A 800 -18.61 -15.59 20.94
N ALA A 801 -18.01 -15.62 19.74
CA ALA A 801 -18.56 -16.30 18.57
C ALA A 801 -18.74 -17.80 18.83
N CYS A 802 -17.78 -18.47 19.48
CA CYS A 802 -17.86 -19.88 19.83
C CYS A 802 -19.01 -20.16 20.83
N LEU A 803 -19.18 -19.30 21.83
CA LEU A 803 -20.26 -19.43 22.81
C LEU A 803 -21.62 -19.20 22.16
N LEU A 804 -21.79 -18.15 21.36
CA LEU A 804 -23.03 -17.85 20.66
C LEU A 804 -23.39 -18.94 19.65
N ALA A 805 -22.45 -19.38 18.82
CA ALA A 805 -22.65 -20.45 17.85
C ALA A 805 -23.01 -21.78 18.49
N THR A 806 -22.52 -22.03 19.71
CA THR A 806 -22.87 -23.22 20.49
C THR A 806 -24.28 -23.11 21.13
N ALA A 807 -24.67 -21.93 21.55
CA ALA A 807 -25.97 -21.70 22.19
C ALA A 807 -27.16 -21.88 21.23
N ILE A 808 -26.99 -21.58 19.94
CA ILE A 808 -28.05 -21.68 18.93
C ILE A 808 -28.58 -23.13 18.76
N PRO A 809 -27.72 -24.12 18.45
CA PRO A 809 -28.21 -25.51 18.31
C PRO A 809 -28.73 -26.13 19.60
N LEU A 810 -28.22 -25.71 20.77
CA LEU A 810 -28.61 -26.24 22.06
C LEU A 810 -30.08 -25.95 22.40
N ARG A 811 -30.64 -24.81 21.96
CA ARG A 811 -32.06 -24.49 22.15
C ARG A 811 -32.99 -25.54 21.51
N SER A 812 -32.59 -26.11 20.37
CA SER A 812 -33.35 -27.18 19.71
C SER A 812 -33.34 -28.49 20.50
N ILE A 813 -32.22 -28.82 21.12
CA ILE A 813 -32.01 -30.11 21.81
C ILE A 813 -32.66 -30.13 23.21
N ALA A 814 -32.64 -29.02 23.90
CA ALA A 814 -33.30 -28.91 25.21
C ALA A 814 -34.83 -29.21 25.12
N LYS A 815 -35.43 -29.02 23.94
CA LYS A 815 -36.83 -29.29 23.66
C LYS A 815 -37.09 -30.72 23.14
N MET A 816 -36.05 -31.51 22.85
CA MET A 816 -36.27 -32.89 22.35
C MET A 816 -36.78 -33.81 23.43
N ASN A 817 -37.73 -34.66 23.05
CA ASN A 817 -38.27 -35.70 23.93
C ASN A 817 -37.20 -36.78 24.17
N ILE A 818 -37.02 -37.23 25.43
CA ILE A 818 -36.00 -38.21 25.83
C ILE A 818 -36.23 -39.55 25.13
N VAL A 819 -37.47 -39.98 24.99
CA VAL A 819 -37.84 -41.24 24.34
C VAL A 819 -37.51 -41.23 22.85
N GLU A 820 -37.91 -40.19 22.15
CA GLU A 820 -37.57 -39.96 20.73
C GLU A 820 -36.05 -39.89 20.46
N SER A 821 -35.30 -39.33 21.44
CA SER A 821 -33.84 -39.23 21.35
C SER A 821 -33.14 -40.58 21.45
N ILE A 822 -33.75 -41.56 22.10
CA ILE A 822 -33.25 -42.92 22.26
C ILE A 822 -33.68 -43.82 21.10
N GLU A 823 -34.95 -43.70 20.63
CA GLU A 823 -35.48 -44.45 19.49
C GLU A 823 -34.80 -44.10 18.15
N ASN A 824 -34.34 -42.84 17.96
CA ASN A 824 -33.56 -42.42 16.77
C ASN A 824 -32.17 -43.09 16.67
N VAL A 825 -31.83 -44.07 17.51
CA VAL A 825 -30.58 -44.86 17.45
C VAL A 825 -30.73 -46.11 16.55
N GLU A 826 -31.93 -46.45 16.17
CA GLU A 826 -32.17 -47.50 15.16
C GLU A 826 -32.26 -46.87 13.75
#